data_c6e8d6e9c381f34e358bbeef8275afaa
#
_entry.id   c6e8d6e9c381f34e358bbeef8275afaa
#
_cell.length_a   1.000
_cell.length_b   1.000
_cell.length_c   1.000
_cell.angle_alpha   90.00
_cell.angle_beta   90.00
_cell.angle_gamma   90.00
#
_symmetry.space_group_name_H-M   'P 1'
#
loop_
_entity.id
_entity.type
_entity.pdbx_description
1 polymer ?
#
loop_
_entity_poly.entity_id
_entity_poly.type
_entity_poly.pdbx_seq_one_letter_code
_entity_poly.pdbx_strand_id
1 'polypeptide(L)'
;MNKIYFFLLAFLLSIQAEASNYPEVLFENSLMPKSYYYSQSSFQGNSWINHMNGHLPVADSVFFTPGNSLMLNYISGNSGEWQSAIHYSDDYGHLPKNNDLLIFKIFVSSATAKAELPSIQLAQGENISEEIKVEAFVKNYQDNAWLSIEIPLKDIGNLDNQAPISSIIFKQGANRDGKEHRLFIDQIEFLPNKTPDMKLTGKAVLSSVEAHERHVDIVWQLPLTPSIRYIKIYRSEDNRNFSPVAVRPISFNKYTDFVPRTNVSYYYKIAWVDYRYRESPFSDVKTAETKLANDDDLLNSIEKSHIAYFTNETEFNSGMHKISPLVSEASVSVKGTGIGILAQVIGVERKFIPRQLLLDRLKKIVRFLGKATTYHGAFPELLDGRSGKPIMTDSCEIAANIESTAYLMQGLLVARNYFDKEESDESELREAITSLWKNVDWKKFVKDESGYHLYNAWSPACSYTRSSPIGGYNSSLIAYLLAIASPSHAISQESYNFGFKQPLKYIGPAIGRLSTSLNDTLIVGDSGQKPELYSREPFMIDSTYYGVRLMAGSVQNSLIEQQQPFLAFNPKNLVDSSINYFDNQRDLSNVYYRAALDRSEQFVSITNLLWPYVGRDSASVNRFNPSAAIATYPYTPTIALEALKNYYRNLGNLLWTEYGFRDEFNFKDNWVSGKFDPVHQGIVPIMLENARTGLIWNLFMKDPDIKSLVDKMK
;
A
#
# COMPACT_ATOMS: atom_id res chain seq x y z
N MET A 1 -24.41 43.49 16.52
CA MET A 1 -23.62 42.79 15.53
C MET A 1 -22.94 41.50 16.07
N ASN A 2 -22.72 41.35 17.37
CA ASN A 2 -21.98 40.17 17.91
C ASN A 2 -22.81 38.89 18.12
N LYS A 3 -24.14 38.90 17.97
CA LYS A 3 -24.98 37.70 18.13
C LYS A 3 -25.16 36.89 16.82
N ILE A 4 -24.98 37.53 15.68
CA ILE A 4 -25.12 36.86 14.36
C ILE A 4 -23.88 36.04 14.01
N TYR A 5 -22.69 36.48 14.44
CA TYR A 5 -21.45 35.74 14.25
C TYR A 5 -21.37 34.47 15.09
N PHE A 6 -22.01 34.44 16.26
CA PHE A 6 -22.04 33.26 17.11
C PHE A 6 -22.95 32.14 16.56
N PHE A 7 -24.03 32.52 15.89
CA PHE A 7 -24.91 31.55 15.23
C PHE A 7 -24.34 31.00 13.91
N LEU A 8 -23.59 31.80 13.17
CA LEU A 8 -22.87 31.33 11.96
C LEU A 8 -21.70 30.43 12.33
N LEU A 9 -20.98 30.70 13.43
CA LEU A 9 -19.89 29.81 13.91
C LEU A 9 -20.42 28.51 14.50
N ALA A 10 -21.59 28.54 15.18
CA ALA A 10 -22.24 27.32 15.67
C ALA A 10 -22.83 26.44 14.55
N PHE A 11 -23.24 27.05 13.43
CA PHE A 11 -23.74 26.33 12.25
C PHE A 11 -22.59 25.70 11.43
N LEU A 12 -21.40 26.32 11.47
CA LEU A 12 -20.19 25.75 10.85
C LEU A 12 -19.55 24.61 11.68
N LEU A 13 -19.86 24.53 12.99
CA LEU A 13 -19.38 23.44 13.86
C LEU A 13 -20.30 22.22 13.88
N SER A 14 -21.47 22.27 13.25
CA SER A 14 -22.41 21.14 13.18
C SER A 14 -22.37 20.38 11.84
N ILE A 15 -21.51 20.77 10.90
CA ILE A 15 -21.18 19.96 9.72
C ILE A 15 -19.84 19.27 10.00
N GLN A 16 -19.79 18.48 11.06
CA GLN A 16 -19.05 17.23 11.03
C GLN A 16 -19.94 16.27 10.22
N ALA A 17 -19.94 16.42 8.91
CA ALA A 17 -20.28 15.31 8.06
C ALA A 17 -19.28 14.21 8.44
N GLU A 18 -19.77 13.16 9.12
CA GLU A 18 -19.11 11.89 9.02
C GLU A 18 -18.90 11.68 7.53
N ALA A 19 -17.65 11.76 7.08
CA ALA A 19 -17.26 11.26 5.78
C ALA A 19 -17.44 9.74 5.87
N SER A 20 -18.70 9.32 5.72
CA SER A 20 -19.00 7.91 5.56
C SER A 20 -18.30 7.49 4.27
N ASN A 21 -17.56 6.39 4.32
CA ASN A 21 -16.97 5.73 3.16
C ASN A 21 -18.06 5.13 2.27
N TYR A 22 -19.02 5.95 1.85
CA TYR A 22 -20.09 5.57 0.93
C TYR A 22 -19.80 6.15 -0.45
N PRO A 23 -20.05 5.34 -1.47
CA PRO A 23 -20.47 3.94 -1.44
C PRO A 23 -19.30 2.99 -1.12
N GLU A 24 -19.54 2.01 -0.27
CA GLU A 24 -18.60 0.92 -0.04
C GLU A 24 -18.75 -0.13 -1.15
N VAL A 25 -17.71 -0.27 -1.95
CA VAL A 25 -17.70 -1.15 -3.13
C VAL A 25 -16.96 -2.44 -2.78
N LEU A 26 -17.66 -3.58 -2.92
CA LEU A 26 -17.06 -4.90 -2.79
C LEU A 26 -16.42 -5.36 -4.11
N PHE A 27 -17.07 -5.07 -5.23
CA PHE A 27 -16.53 -5.36 -6.57
C PHE A 27 -17.01 -4.31 -7.57
N GLU A 28 -16.09 -3.73 -8.33
CA GLU A 28 -16.37 -2.90 -9.51
C GLU A 28 -15.49 -3.26 -10.71
N ASN A 29 -14.34 -3.90 -10.46
CA ASN A 29 -13.39 -4.27 -11.50
C ASN A 29 -12.33 -5.23 -10.97
N SER A 30 -11.91 -6.20 -11.75
CA SER A 30 -10.71 -7.00 -11.49
C SER A 30 -9.51 -6.31 -12.13
N LEU A 31 -8.45 -6.08 -11.34
CA LEU A 31 -7.20 -5.52 -11.85
C LEU A 31 -6.47 -6.49 -12.79
N MET A 32 -6.63 -7.80 -12.55
CA MET A 32 -6.04 -8.85 -13.38
C MET A 32 -7.07 -9.37 -14.39
N PRO A 33 -6.68 -9.62 -15.65
CA PRO A 33 -7.53 -10.31 -16.61
C PRO A 33 -7.71 -11.78 -16.24
N LYS A 34 -8.66 -12.47 -16.90
CA LYS A 34 -8.97 -13.90 -16.82
C LYS A 34 -9.73 -14.34 -15.60
N SER A 35 -9.24 -14.10 -14.35
CA SER A 35 -9.92 -14.53 -13.13
C SER A 35 -9.79 -13.51 -12.02
N TYR A 36 -10.75 -13.50 -11.09
CA TYR A 36 -10.77 -12.62 -9.94
C TYR A 36 -10.21 -13.33 -8.72
N TYR A 37 -9.01 -12.98 -8.30
CA TYR A 37 -8.29 -13.62 -7.19
C TYR A 37 -9.10 -13.63 -5.87
N TYR A 38 -9.85 -12.56 -5.59
CA TYR A 38 -10.66 -12.44 -4.38
C TYR A 38 -12.03 -13.11 -4.50
N SER A 39 -12.10 -14.23 -5.22
CA SER A 39 -13.26 -15.10 -5.28
C SER A 39 -12.87 -16.54 -5.02
N GLN A 40 -13.80 -17.32 -4.47
CA GLN A 40 -13.60 -18.74 -4.23
C GLN A 40 -14.83 -19.53 -4.65
N SER A 41 -14.68 -20.40 -5.62
CA SER A 41 -15.75 -21.21 -6.19
C SER A 41 -15.57 -22.67 -5.86
N SER A 42 -16.69 -23.36 -5.60
CA SER A 42 -16.73 -24.80 -5.37
C SER A 42 -18.03 -25.40 -5.87
N PHE A 43 -18.02 -26.68 -6.19
CA PHE A 43 -19.21 -27.43 -6.57
C PHE A 43 -19.08 -28.90 -6.20
N GLN A 44 -20.22 -29.62 -6.16
CA GLN A 44 -20.31 -31.05 -5.88
C GLN A 44 -21.49 -31.70 -6.59
N GLY A 45 -21.45 -33.03 -6.68
CA GLY A 45 -22.51 -33.82 -7.29
C GLY A 45 -22.63 -33.57 -8.81
N ASN A 46 -23.85 -33.41 -9.29
CA ASN A 46 -24.15 -33.10 -10.70
C ASN A 46 -24.36 -31.60 -10.97
N SER A 47 -24.00 -30.75 -10.05
CA SER A 47 -23.91 -29.31 -10.23
C SER A 47 -22.51 -28.90 -10.61
N TRP A 48 -22.39 -27.75 -11.23
CA TRP A 48 -21.10 -27.25 -11.72
C TRP A 48 -21.07 -25.71 -11.74
N ILE A 49 -19.89 -25.14 -11.54
CA ILE A 49 -19.59 -23.72 -11.77
C ILE A 49 -18.24 -23.60 -12.45
N ASN A 50 -18.16 -22.73 -13.46
CA ASN A 50 -16.91 -22.45 -14.14
C ASN A 50 -15.97 -21.67 -13.21
N HIS A 51 -14.74 -22.14 -13.09
CA HIS A 51 -13.69 -21.46 -12.34
C HIS A 51 -12.30 -21.70 -12.91
N MET A 52 -11.38 -20.78 -12.65
CA MET A 52 -9.95 -20.90 -12.94
C MET A 52 -9.19 -21.00 -11.63
N ASN A 53 -8.67 -22.19 -11.31
CA ASN A 53 -7.97 -22.45 -10.03
C ASN A 53 -8.82 -22.04 -8.78
N GLY A 54 -10.13 -22.28 -8.82
CA GLY A 54 -11.04 -21.90 -7.74
C GLY A 54 -11.60 -20.48 -7.83
N HIS A 55 -11.14 -19.64 -8.76
CA HIS A 55 -11.57 -18.25 -8.89
C HIS A 55 -12.54 -18.04 -10.04
N LEU A 56 -13.47 -17.09 -9.89
CA LEU A 56 -14.42 -16.71 -10.96
C LEU A 56 -13.67 -16.15 -12.17
N PRO A 57 -14.05 -16.56 -13.39
CA PRO A 57 -13.56 -15.91 -14.60
C PRO A 57 -14.03 -14.47 -14.71
N VAL A 58 -13.25 -13.66 -15.43
CA VAL A 58 -13.50 -12.24 -15.71
C VAL A 58 -13.85 -12.07 -17.18
N ALA A 59 -14.80 -11.20 -17.49
CA ALA A 59 -15.22 -10.84 -18.84
C ALA A 59 -14.91 -9.37 -19.14
N ASP A 60 -14.03 -9.13 -20.12
CA ASP A 60 -13.59 -7.77 -20.51
C ASP A 60 -14.52 -7.11 -21.55
N SER A 61 -15.48 -7.85 -22.12
CA SER A 61 -16.36 -7.38 -23.18
C SER A 61 -17.78 -7.05 -22.73
N VAL A 62 -18.19 -7.51 -21.55
CA VAL A 62 -19.52 -7.28 -20.98
C VAL A 62 -19.32 -6.73 -19.57
N PHE A 63 -19.54 -5.44 -19.37
CA PHE A 63 -19.43 -4.78 -18.07
C PHE A 63 -20.45 -3.64 -17.95
N PHE A 64 -20.84 -3.33 -16.74
CA PHE A 64 -21.64 -2.17 -16.37
C PHE A 64 -20.72 -0.99 -15.99
N THR A 65 -19.75 -1.27 -15.14
CA THR A 65 -18.66 -0.35 -14.77
C THR A 65 -17.45 -0.59 -15.66
N PRO A 66 -16.78 0.45 -16.18
CA PRO A 66 -15.66 0.29 -17.10
C PRO A 66 -14.54 -0.57 -16.52
N GLY A 67 -14.07 -1.49 -17.35
CA GLY A 67 -13.02 -2.45 -17.08
C GLY A 67 -13.50 -3.85 -17.43
N ASN A 68 -14.14 -4.51 -16.50
CA ASN A 68 -14.61 -5.90 -16.67
C ASN A 68 -15.70 -6.25 -15.64
N SER A 69 -16.29 -7.43 -15.80
CA SER A 69 -17.25 -8.00 -14.87
C SER A 69 -16.88 -9.44 -14.51
N LEU A 70 -17.48 -9.99 -13.45
CA LEU A 70 -17.36 -11.39 -13.07
C LEU A 70 -18.30 -12.24 -13.90
N MET A 71 -17.80 -13.34 -14.44
CA MET A 71 -18.59 -14.29 -15.21
C MET A 71 -18.99 -15.48 -14.34
N LEU A 72 -20.30 -15.62 -14.10
CA LEU A 72 -20.91 -16.74 -13.39
C LEU A 72 -21.56 -17.67 -14.42
N ASN A 73 -20.88 -18.77 -14.73
CA ASN A 73 -21.36 -19.80 -15.64
C ASN A 73 -21.54 -21.10 -14.85
N TYR A 74 -22.78 -21.61 -14.76
CA TYR A 74 -23.13 -22.69 -13.86
C TYR A 74 -24.20 -23.64 -14.41
N ILE A 75 -24.24 -24.83 -13.80
CA ILE A 75 -25.30 -25.83 -13.97
C ILE A 75 -25.85 -26.18 -12.58
N SER A 76 -27.18 -26.07 -12.41
CA SER A 76 -27.85 -26.46 -11.18
C SER A 76 -28.49 -27.85 -11.35
N GLY A 77 -27.80 -28.86 -10.82
CA GLY A 77 -28.28 -30.25 -10.87
C GLY A 77 -29.12 -30.66 -9.65
N ASN A 78 -29.90 -31.72 -9.81
CA ASN A 78 -30.84 -32.18 -8.74
C ASN A 78 -30.16 -32.76 -7.49
N SER A 79 -28.94 -33.31 -7.62
CA SER A 79 -28.16 -33.94 -6.55
C SER A 79 -26.78 -33.33 -6.43
N GLY A 80 -26.70 -32.01 -6.41
CA GLY A 80 -25.47 -31.29 -6.26
C GLY A 80 -25.69 -29.87 -5.80
N GLU A 81 -24.58 -29.19 -5.56
CA GLU A 81 -24.57 -27.78 -5.17
C GLU A 81 -23.36 -27.10 -5.79
N TRP A 82 -23.50 -25.83 -6.08
CA TRP A 82 -22.39 -24.94 -6.43
C TRP A 82 -22.50 -23.64 -5.63
N GLN A 83 -21.35 -23.02 -5.35
CA GLN A 83 -21.27 -21.70 -4.77
C GLN A 83 -19.99 -20.97 -5.22
N SER A 84 -20.03 -19.65 -5.14
CA SER A 84 -18.89 -18.78 -5.29
C SER A 84 -18.97 -17.62 -4.32
N ALA A 85 -17.98 -17.50 -3.44
CA ALA A 85 -17.81 -16.36 -2.57
C ALA A 85 -16.98 -15.28 -3.26
N ILE A 86 -17.36 -14.02 -3.11
CA ILE A 86 -16.62 -12.83 -3.56
C ILE A 86 -16.28 -12.06 -2.30
N HIS A 87 -14.97 -11.90 -2.04
CA HIS A 87 -14.43 -11.26 -0.85
C HIS A 87 -13.98 -9.83 -1.17
N TYR A 88 -13.90 -8.99 -0.16
CA TYR A 88 -13.16 -7.74 -0.27
C TYR A 88 -11.69 -8.01 -0.60
N SER A 89 -11.06 -7.10 -1.35
CA SER A 89 -9.65 -7.20 -1.72
C SER A 89 -8.66 -7.04 -0.56
N ASP A 90 -9.15 -6.65 0.59
CA ASP A 90 -8.42 -6.49 1.84
C ASP A 90 -9.20 -7.12 2.99
N ASP A 91 -8.58 -7.28 4.17
CA ASP A 91 -9.22 -7.81 5.38
C ASP A 91 -10.29 -6.86 5.96
N TYR A 92 -10.81 -5.97 5.14
CA TYR A 92 -11.90 -5.06 5.45
C TYR A 92 -13.23 -5.68 5.09
N GLY A 93 -14.25 -5.18 5.73
CA GLY A 93 -15.62 -5.55 5.45
C GLY A 93 -16.52 -4.35 5.65
N HIS A 94 -17.74 -4.45 5.14
CA HIS A 94 -18.78 -3.45 5.38
C HIS A 94 -19.46 -3.69 6.72
N LEU A 95 -19.40 -2.72 7.63
CA LEU A 95 -20.17 -2.77 8.87
C LEU A 95 -21.65 -2.43 8.57
N PRO A 96 -22.58 -3.41 8.68
CA PRO A 96 -23.95 -3.24 8.22
C PRO A 96 -24.72 -2.22 9.06
N LYS A 97 -25.49 -1.36 8.39
CA LYS A 97 -26.47 -0.48 9.03
C LYS A 97 -27.87 -0.91 8.57
N ASN A 98 -28.83 -0.91 9.45
CA ASN A 98 -30.21 -1.37 9.16
C ASN A 98 -30.89 -0.66 7.97
N ASN A 99 -30.40 0.52 7.60
CA ASN A 99 -30.92 1.29 6.48
C ASN A 99 -30.09 1.17 5.19
N ASP A 100 -29.09 0.27 5.17
CA ASP A 100 -28.27 0.09 3.97
C ASP A 100 -28.95 -0.86 2.98
N LEU A 101 -28.58 -0.67 1.70
CA LEU A 101 -28.95 -1.54 0.59
C LEU A 101 -27.72 -2.26 0.08
N LEU A 102 -27.78 -3.57 -0.04
CA LEU A 102 -26.88 -4.29 -0.94
C LEU A 102 -27.38 -4.09 -2.36
N ILE A 103 -26.53 -3.56 -3.23
CA ILE A 103 -26.83 -3.33 -4.63
C ILE A 103 -25.79 -4.03 -5.50
N PHE A 104 -26.24 -4.73 -6.53
CA PHE A 104 -25.36 -5.25 -7.57
C PHE A 104 -26.06 -5.28 -8.91
N LYS A 105 -25.27 -5.36 -9.98
CA LYS A 105 -25.73 -5.47 -11.36
C LYS A 105 -25.54 -6.88 -11.84
N ILE A 106 -26.57 -7.42 -12.52
CA ILE A 106 -26.45 -8.68 -13.25
C ILE A 106 -26.86 -8.48 -14.71
N PHE A 107 -26.06 -9.01 -15.62
CA PHE A 107 -26.45 -9.16 -17.02
C PHE A 107 -26.83 -10.62 -17.24
N VAL A 108 -28.05 -10.85 -17.69
CA VAL A 108 -28.60 -12.17 -17.86
C VAL A 108 -28.58 -12.54 -19.34
N SER A 109 -27.95 -13.66 -19.71
CA SER A 109 -28.00 -14.14 -21.09
C SER A 109 -29.37 -14.72 -21.43
N SER A 110 -29.72 -14.76 -22.71
CA SER A 110 -31.05 -15.17 -23.22
C SER A 110 -31.51 -16.59 -22.90
N ALA A 111 -30.60 -17.44 -22.37
CA ALA A 111 -30.91 -18.82 -22.04
C ALA A 111 -31.34 -19.03 -20.57
N THR A 112 -31.35 -17.96 -19.74
CA THR A 112 -31.59 -18.05 -18.29
C THR A 112 -32.93 -17.39 -17.97
N ALA A 113 -33.89 -18.11 -17.44
CA ALA A 113 -35.14 -17.54 -16.97
C ALA A 113 -35.00 -16.96 -15.55
N LYS A 114 -35.97 -16.15 -15.13
CA LYS A 114 -35.94 -15.51 -13.79
C LYS A 114 -35.82 -16.52 -12.64
N ALA A 115 -36.44 -17.68 -12.77
CA ALA A 115 -36.45 -18.74 -11.75
C ALA A 115 -35.11 -19.48 -11.63
N GLU A 116 -34.21 -19.39 -12.63
CA GLU A 116 -32.87 -20.00 -12.61
C GLU A 116 -31.82 -19.08 -11.99
N LEU A 117 -32.18 -17.84 -11.61
CA LEU A 117 -31.25 -16.93 -10.94
C LEU A 117 -30.74 -17.53 -9.61
N PRO A 118 -29.49 -17.26 -9.23
CA PRO A 118 -28.89 -17.77 -8.01
C PRO A 118 -29.58 -17.24 -6.76
N SER A 119 -29.33 -17.90 -5.63
CA SER A 119 -29.51 -17.34 -4.29
C SER A 119 -28.19 -16.68 -3.83
N ILE A 120 -28.29 -15.80 -2.83
CA ILE A 120 -27.12 -15.21 -2.20
C ILE A 120 -27.16 -15.34 -0.67
N GLN A 121 -25.98 -15.27 -0.06
CA GLN A 121 -25.78 -15.14 1.38
C GLN A 121 -24.67 -14.11 1.64
N LEU A 122 -24.67 -13.49 2.81
CA LEU A 122 -23.58 -12.62 3.28
C LEU A 122 -22.81 -13.32 4.38
N ALA A 123 -21.49 -13.22 4.37
CA ALA A 123 -20.64 -13.79 5.41
C ALA A 123 -20.01 -12.69 6.28
N GLN A 124 -19.96 -12.95 7.58
CA GLN A 124 -19.34 -12.13 8.63
C GLN A 124 -18.40 -13.05 9.43
N GLY A 125 -17.21 -13.32 8.88
CA GLY A 125 -16.34 -14.38 9.38
C GLY A 125 -17.00 -15.76 9.21
N GLU A 126 -17.20 -16.48 10.32
CA GLU A 126 -17.89 -17.79 10.32
C GLU A 126 -19.42 -17.69 10.33
N ASN A 127 -19.98 -16.52 10.67
CA ASN A 127 -21.42 -16.30 10.64
C ASN A 127 -21.90 -16.06 9.21
N ILE A 128 -22.93 -16.81 8.79
CA ILE A 128 -23.52 -16.70 7.45
C ILE A 128 -24.99 -16.32 7.59
N SER A 129 -25.45 -15.36 6.79
CA SER A 129 -26.83 -14.89 6.76
C SER A 129 -27.80 -15.97 6.28
N GLU A 130 -29.08 -15.72 6.47
CA GLU A 130 -30.14 -16.50 5.78
C GLU A 130 -29.98 -16.35 4.26
N GLU A 131 -30.45 -17.36 3.53
CA GLU A 131 -30.44 -17.42 2.08
C GLU A 131 -31.50 -16.50 1.47
N ILE A 132 -31.10 -15.73 0.47
CA ILE A 132 -31.93 -14.76 -0.24
C ILE A 132 -32.03 -15.16 -1.70
N LYS A 133 -33.23 -15.33 -2.19
CA LYS A 133 -33.51 -15.59 -3.61
C LYS A 133 -33.42 -14.29 -4.40
N VAL A 134 -32.44 -14.17 -5.30
CA VAL A 134 -32.26 -12.97 -6.13
C VAL A 134 -33.51 -12.67 -6.97
N GLU A 135 -34.21 -13.70 -7.44
CA GLU A 135 -35.45 -13.56 -8.22
C GLU A 135 -36.52 -12.68 -7.55
N ALA A 136 -36.60 -12.69 -6.22
CA ALA A 136 -37.57 -11.89 -5.48
C ALA A 136 -37.38 -10.38 -5.61
N PHE A 137 -36.13 -9.94 -5.88
CA PHE A 137 -35.73 -8.54 -5.97
C PHE A 137 -35.61 -8.03 -7.40
N VAL A 138 -35.87 -8.87 -8.40
CA VAL A 138 -35.91 -8.45 -9.81
C VAL A 138 -37.26 -7.80 -10.14
N LYS A 139 -37.28 -6.48 -10.32
CA LYS A 139 -38.50 -5.69 -10.60
C LYS A 139 -38.99 -5.87 -12.05
N ASN A 140 -38.10 -5.76 -13.01
CA ASN A 140 -38.38 -5.85 -14.46
C ASN A 140 -37.39 -6.84 -15.09
N TYR A 141 -37.77 -8.08 -15.24
CA TYR A 141 -36.91 -9.08 -15.85
C TYR A 141 -36.83 -8.86 -17.37
N GLN A 142 -35.60 -8.75 -17.87
CA GLN A 142 -35.27 -8.70 -19.29
C GLN A 142 -33.96 -9.47 -19.48
N ASP A 143 -33.93 -10.37 -20.44
CA ASP A 143 -32.69 -10.98 -20.90
C ASP A 143 -31.89 -10.04 -21.80
N ASN A 144 -30.60 -10.29 -21.92
CA ASN A 144 -29.64 -9.47 -22.66
C ASN A 144 -29.59 -7.98 -22.19
N ALA A 145 -29.88 -7.74 -20.93
CA ALA A 145 -29.87 -6.42 -20.32
C ALA A 145 -29.26 -6.45 -18.90
N TRP A 146 -28.71 -5.32 -18.47
CA TRP A 146 -28.29 -5.13 -17.09
C TRP A 146 -29.50 -4.91 -16.19
N LEU A 147 -29.66 -5.77 -15.20
CA LEU A 147 -30.66 -5.66 -14.14
C LEU A 147 -30.02 -5.12 -12.86
N SER A 148 -30.71 -4.22 -12.19
CA SER A 148 -30.31 -3.74 -10.85
C SER A 148 -31.01 -4.56 -9.78
N ILE A 149 -30.22 -5.17 -8.90
CA ILE A 149 -30.71 -5.90 -7.75
C ILE A 149 -30.48 -5.02 -6.52
N GLU A 150 -31.53 -4.72 -5.77
CA GLU A 150 -31.50 -3.84 -4.59
C GLU A 150 -32.15 -4.61 -3.42
N ILE A 151 -31.35 -4.98 -2.43
CA ILE A 151 -31.76 -5.79 -1.27
C ILE A 151 -31.52 -4.97 -0.01
N PRO A 152 -32.56 -4.58 0.74
CA PRO A 152 -32.38 -3.93 2.04
C PRO A 152 -31.74 -4.90 3.05
N LEU A 153 -30.67 -4.47 3.72
CA LEU A 153 -29.98 -5.31 4.71
C LEU A 153 -30.90 -5.75 5.85
N LYS A 154 -31.88 -4.95 6.20
CA LYS A 154 -32.91 -5.28 7.20
C LYS A 154 -33.79 -6.50 6.81
N ASP A 155 -33.87 -6.84 5.53
CA ASP A 155 -34.62 -7.96 4.99
C ASP A 155 -33.79 -9.26 4.97
N ILE A 156 -32.53 -9.18 5.42
CA ILE A 156 -31.57 -10.29 5.49
C ILE A 156 -31.49 -10.79 6.94
N GLY A 157 -31.96 -12.00 7.17
CA GLY A 157 -31.90 -12.62 8.50
C GLY A 157 -30.48 -13.05 8.89
N ASN A 158 -30.25 -13.16 10.20
CA ASN A 158 -28.99 -13.63 10.79
C ASN A 158 -27.76 -12.75 10.48
N LEU A 159 -27.93 -11.42 10.42
CA LEU A 159 -26.82 -10.47 10.35
C LEU A 159 -26.55 -9.84 11.72
N ASP A 160 -25.28 -9.81 12.11
CA ASP A 160 -24.80 -9.07 13.28
C ASP A 160 -24.39 -7.64 12.86
N ASN A 161 -25.05 -6.64 13.46
CA ASN A 161 -24.74 -5.23 13.18
C ASN A 161 -23.40 -4.75 13.78
N GLN A 162 -22.73 -5.59 14.57
CA GLN A 162 -21.43 -5.29 15.19
C GLN A 162 -20.27 -5.97 14.45
N ALA A 163 -20.55 -6.91 13.54
CA ALA A 163 -19.54 -7.64 12.77
C ALA A 163 -19.54 -7.19 11.30
N PRO A 164 -18.38 -6.96 10.68
CA PRO A 164 -18.31 -6.55 9.29
C PRO A 164 -18.69 -7.69 8.34
N ILE A 165 -19.42 -7.36 7.28
CA ILE A 165 -19.65 -8.24 6.15
C ILE A 165 -18.35 -8.35 5.36
N SER A 166 -17.79 -9.56 5.27
CA SER A 166 -16.50 -9.83 4.60
C SER A 166 -16.64 -10.32 3.17
N SER A 167 -17.81 -10.94 2.83
CA SER A 167 -18.05 -11.47 1.49
C SER A 167 -19.52 -11.61 1.15
N ILE A 168 -19.82 -11.69 -0.15
CA ILE A 168 -21.09 -12.15 -0.70
C ILE A 168 -20.88 -13.52 -1.35
N ILE A 169 -21.79 -14.45 -1.08
CA ILE A 169 -21.77 -15.82 -1.60
C ILE A 169 -22.93 -15.97 -2.57
N PHE A 170 -22.63 -16.18 -3.84
CA PHE A 170 -23.59 -16.62 -4.85
C PHE A 170 -23.66 -18.14 -4.82
N LYS A 171 -24.85 -18.71 -4.79
CA LYS A 171 -25.05 -20.14 -4.66
C LYS A 171 -26.22 -20.63 -5.50
N GLN A 172 -26.28 -21.93 -5.68
CA GLN A 172 -27.35 -22.60 -6.39
C GLN A 172 -28.72 -22.20 -5.85
N GLY A 173 -29.59 -21.75 -6.72
CA GLY A 173 -30.99 -21.42 -6.40
C GLY A 173 -31.87 -22.65 -6.23
N ALA A 174 -33.18 -22.41 -6.03
CA ALA A 174 -34.16 -23.48 -5.84
C ALA A 174 -34.46 -24.28 -7.11
N ASN A 175 -34.38 -23.64 -8.29
CA ASN A 175 -34.61 -24.32 -9.57
C ASN A 175 -33.38 -25.12 -10.01
N ARG A 176 -33.61 -26.34 -10.47
CA ARG A 176 -32.56 -27.32 -10.79
C ARG A 176 -32.86 -28.00 -12.11
N ASP A 177 -32.80 -27.18 -13.18
CA ASP A 177 -33.17 -27.64 -14.54
C ASP A 177 -32.06 -28.45 -15.24
N GLY A 178 -30.85 -28.48 -14.64
CA GLY A 178 -29.68 -29.19 -15.17
C GLY A 178 -29.09 -28.60 -16.45
N LYS A 179 -29.45 -27.37 -16.81
CA LYS A 179 -28.91 -26.67 -17.97
C LYS A 179 -27.81 -25.69 -17.57
N GLU A 180 -27.03 -25.31 -18.58
CA GLU A 180 -26.00 -24.30 -18.42
C GLU A 180 -26.61 -22.90 -18.50
N HIS A 181 -26.31 -22.07 -17.46
CA HIS A 181 -26.69 -20.67 -17.34
C HIS A 181 -25.49 -19.78 -17.27
N ARG A 182 -25.60 -18.58 -17.82
CA ARG A 182 -24.53 -17.57 -17.80
C ARG A 182 -25.06 -16.23 -17.38
N LEU A 183 -24.41 -15.67 -16.33
CA LEU A 183 -24.62 -14.32 -15.83
C LEU A 183 -23.29 -13.58 -15.82
N PHE A 184 -23.38 -12.25 -15.91
CA PHE A 184 -22.24 -11.38 -15.61
C PHE A 184 -22.65 -10.54 -14.39
N ILE A 185 -21.76 -10.43 -13.41
CA ILE A 185 -21.99 -9.70 -12.16
C ILE A 185 -21.03 -8.53 -12.11
N ASP A 186 -21.55 -7.35 -11.77
CA ASP A 186 -20.77 -6.13 -11.72
C ASP A 186 -21.30 -5.19 -10.64
N GLN A 187 -20.50 -4.21 -10.21
CA GLN A 187 -20.87 -3.13 -9.31
C GLN A 187 -21.56 -3.66 -8.04
N ILE A 188 -20.86 -4.51 -7.27
CA ILE A 188 -21.35 -4.99 -5.97
C ILE A 188 -20.98 -3.96 -4.90
N GLU A 189 -21.99 -3.38 -4.23
CA GLU A 189 -21.78 -2.28 -3.29
C GLU A 189 -22.87 -2.19 -2.23
N PHE A 190 -22.56 -1.50 -1.13
CA PHE A 190 -23.49 -1.13 -0.09
C PHE A 190 -23.78 0.36 -0.14
N LEU A 191 -25.04 0.75 -0.27
CA LEU A 191 -25.49 2.14 -0.31
C LEU A 191 -26.49 2.44 0.79
N PRO A 192 -26.57 3.69 1.30
CA PRO A 192 -27.64 4.12 2.15
C PRO A 192 -28.98 4.03 1.41
N ASN A 193 -30.04 3.54 2.09
CA ASN A 193 -31.39 3.44 1.49
C ASN A 193 -31.93 4.79 0.99
N LYS A 194 -31.48 5.90 1.60
CA LYS A 194 -31.85 7.26 1.18
C LYS A 194 -30.65 7.93 0.56
N THR A 195 -30.53 7.81 -0.74
CA THR A 195 -29.56 8.57 -1.55
C THR A 195 -30.22 9.81 -2.15
N PRO A 196 -29.46 10.90 -2.36
CA PRO A 196 -29.98 12.06 -3.06
C PRO A 196 -30.42 11.69 -4.49
N ASP A 197 -31.67 12.06 -4.85
CA ASP A 197 -32.19 11.84 -6.20
C ASP A 197 -32.43 13.20 -6.90
N MET A 198 -31.34 13.91 -7.16
CA MET A 198 -31.37 15.16 -7.89
C MET A 198 -30.71 14.97 -9.25
N LYS A 199 -31.42 15.29 -10.32
CA LYS A 199 -30.86 15.22 -11.68
C LYS A 199 -29.70 16.21 -11.84
N LEU A 200 -28.59 15.69 -12.29
CA LEU A 200 -27.38 16.49 -12.53
C LEU A 200 -27.52 17.26 -13.84
N THR A 201 -27.72 18.57 -13.76
CA THR A 201 -27.82 19.48 -14.92
C THR A 201 -26.53 20.24 -15.19
N GLY A 202 -25.64 20.30 -14.20
CA GLY A 202 -24.34 20.95 -14.33
C GLY A 202 -23.37 20.12 -15.18
N LYS A 203 -22.40 20.82 -15.76
CA LYS A 203 -21.34 20.24 -16.60
C LYS A 203 -20.12 19.94 -15.72
N ALA A 204 -19.53 18.75 -15.86
CA ALA A 204 -18.28 18.44 -15.22
C ALA A 204 -17.13 19.32 -15.77
N VAL A 205 -16.14 19.65 -14.92
CA VAL A 205 -15.01 20.50 -15.30
C VAL A 205 -13.73 19.69 -15.30
N LEU A 206 -13.23 19.36 -16.50
CA LEU A 206 -11.95 18.75 -16.74
C LEU A 206 -10.85 19.83 -16.69
N SER A 207 -9.99 19.84 -15.66
CA SER A 207 -9.00 20.90 -15.43
C SER A 207 -7.78 20.75 -16.32
N SER A 208 -7.18 19.56 -16.38
CA SER A 208 -6.00 19.29 -17.22
C SER A 208 -5.94 17.84 -17.68
N VAL A 209 -5.21 17.61 -18.77
CA VAL A 209 -4.69 16.32 -19.19
C VAL A 209 -3.21 16.51 -19.54
N GLU A 210 -2.34 15.68 -18.96
CA GLU A 210 -0.89 15.73 -19.16
C GLU A 210 -0.42 14.38 -19.70
N ALA A 211 0.14 14.39 -20.90
CA ALA A 211 0.64 13.17 -21.54
C ALA A 211 2.08 12.87 -21.14
N HIS A 212 2.34 11.58 -20.89
CA HIS A 212 3.65 10.99 -20.73
C HIS A 212 3.89 9.95 -21.84
N GLU A 213 4.86 9.05 -21.69
CA GLU A 213 5.15 8.07 -22.74
C GLU A 213 3.97 7.10 -22.97
N ARG A 214 3.49 6.48 -21.91
CA ARG A 214 2.46 5.44 -21.95
C ARG A 214 1.30 5.68 -20.99
N HIS A 215 1.21 6.87 -20.40
CA HIS A 215 0.07 7.23 -19.58
C HIS A 215 -0.31 8.70 -19.75
N VAL A 216 -1.54 9.01 -19.36
CA VAL A 216 -2.09 10.36 -19.35
C VAL A 216 -2.66 10.65 -17.96
N ASP A 217 -2.17 11.69 -17.33
CA ASP A 217 -2.71 12.20 -16.07
C ASP A 217 -3.88 13.13 -16.32
N ILE A 218 -5.01 12.84 -15.72
CA ILE A 218 -6.29 13.51 -15.90
C ILE A 218 -6.69 14.11 -14.56
N VAL A 219 -6.95 15.42 -14.53
CA VAL A 219 -7.34 16.16 -13.33
C VAL A 219 -8.61 16.93 -13.58
N TRP A 220 -9.54 16.92 -12.60
CA TRP A 220 -10.81 17.65 -12.66
C TRP A 220 -11.09 18.41 -11.37
N GLN A 221 -12.07 19.32 -11.42
CA GLN A 221 -12.56 19.99 -10.24
C GLN A 221 -13.51 19.07 -9.47
N LEU A 222 -13.29 18.98 -8.15
CA LEU A 222 -14.18 18.21 -7.28
C LEU A 222 -15.60 18.85 -7.29
N PRO A 223 -16.63 18.03 -7.47
CA PRO A 223 -18.00 18.53 -7.39
C PRO A 223 -18.39 18.85 -5.95
N LEU A 224 -19.19 19.89 -5.77
CA LEU A 224 -19.68 20.33 -4.45
C LEU A 224 -21.11 19.84 -4.15
N THR A 225 -21.64 18.88 -4.89
CA THR A 225 -22.99 18.36 -4.68
C THR A 225 -22.99 16.92 -4.18
N PRO A 226 -23.76 16.60 -3.11
CA PRO A 226 -23.84 15.27 -2.56
C PRO A 226 -24.60 14.27 -3.46
N SER A 227 -25.22 14.74 -4.55
CA SER A 227 -25.97 13.88 -5.48
C SER A 227 -25.07 13.12 -6.47
N ILE A 228 -23.79 13.44 -6.50
CA ILE A 228 -22.83 12.74 -7.38
C ILE A 228 -22.26 11.54 -6.63
N ARG A 229 -22.37 10.37 -7.26
CA ARG A 229 -21.83 9.12 -6.76
C ARG A 229 -20.38 8.92 -7.18
N TYR A 230 -20.08 9.09 -8.48
CA TYR A 230 -18.73 8.99 -9.02
C TYR A 230 -18.54 9.84 -10.28
N ILE A 231 -17.28 9.95 -10.69
CA ILE A 231 -16.87 10.57 -11.95
C ILE A 231 -16.60 9.46 -12.95
N LYS A 232 -17.14 9.57 -14.17
CA LYS A 232 -16.89 8.63 -15.26
C LYS A 232 -16.03 9.28 -16.33
N ILE A 233 -14.94 8.59 -16.71
CA ILE A 233 -13.91 9.11 -17.58
C ILE A 233 -14.02 8.39 -18.92
N TYR A 234 -13.95 9.16 -20.01
CA TYR A 234 -14.06 8.70 -21.36
C TYR A 234 -12.84 9.06 -22.18
N ARG A 235 -12.35 8.11 -22.99
CA ARG A 235 -11.23 8.29 -23.91
C ARG A 235 -11.67 8.03 -25.35
N SER A 236 -11.03 8.75 -26.31
CA SER A 236 -11.15 8.55 -27.75
C SER A 236 -9.79 8.73 -28.40
N GLU A 237 -9.55 8.06 -29.54
CA GLU A 237 -8.38 8.27 -30.40
C GLU A 237 -8.72 9.09 -31.66
N ASP A 238 -10.00 9.29 -31.96
CA ASP A 238 -10.49 9.98 -33.16
C ASP A 238 -11.32 11.24 -32.86
N ASN A 239 -11.47 11.60 -31.58
CA ASN A 239 -12.32 12.70 -31.09
C ASN A 239 -13.81 12.58 -31.45
N ARG A 240 -14.29 11.40 -31.81
CA ARG A 240 -15.67 11.11 -32.18
C ARG A 240 -16.24 9.95 -31.37
N ASN A 241 -15.54 8.83 -31.37
CA ASN A 241 -15.94 7.62 -30.69
C ASN A 241 -15.31 7.55 -29.31
N PHE A 242 -16.06 7.88 -28.26
CA PHE A 242 -15.60 7.87 -26.89
C PHE A 242 -16.07 6.62 -26.16
N SER A 243 -15.12 5.89 -25.59
CA SER A 243 -15.40 4.74 -24.72
C SER A 243 -15.09 5.07 -23.26
N PRO A 244 -15.90 4.61 -22.30
CA PRO A 244 -15.60 4.78 -20.90
C PRO A 244 -14.37 3.93 -20.54
N VAL A 245 -13.44 4.51 -19.77
CA VAL A 245 -12.19 3.84 -19.36
C VAL A 245 -12.08 3.64 -17.86
N ALA A 246 -12.76 4.48 -17.06
CA ALA A 246 -12.73 4.35 -15.60
C ALA A 246 -13.92 5.06 -14.94
N VAL A 247 -14.19 4.68 -13.69
CA VAL A 247 -14.94 5.45 -12.73
C VAL A 247 -14.05 5.80 -11.54
N ARG A 248 -14.31 6.94 -10.89
CA ARG A 248 -13.57 7.36 -9.69
C ARG A 248 -14.54 7.92 -8.65
N PRO A 249 -14.38 7.54 -7.36
CA PRO A 249 -15.15 8.16 -6.27
C PRO A 249 -14.97 9.68 -6.22
N ILE A 250 -15.96 10.38 -5.67
CA ILE A 250 -15.96 11.86 -5.57
C ILE A 250 -14.85 12.44 -4.68
N SER A 251 -14.22 11.61 -3.84
CA SER A 251 -13.07 12.00 -3.03
C SER A 251 -11.79 12.18 -3.86
N PHE A 252 -11.75 11.66 -5.08
CA PHE A 252 -10.61 11.79 -5.98
C PHE A 252 -10.88 12.84 -7.04
N ASN A 253 -9.87 13.63 -7.37
CA ASN A 253 -9.91 14.63 -8.44
C ASN A 253 -8.93 14.34 -9.57
N LYS A 254 -8.37 13.12 -9.61
CA LYS A 254 -7.40 12.69 -10.62
C LYS A 254 -7.57 11.22 -10.97
N TYR A 255 -7.08 10.88 -12.15
CA TYR A 255 -6.96 9.53 -12.67
C TYR A 255 -5.77 9.47 -13.61
N THR A 256 -5.02 8.38 -13.59
CA THR A 256 -3.96 8.09 -14.54
C THR A 256 -4.42 6.97 -15.47
N ASP A 257 -4.58 7.29 -16.75
CA ASP A 257 -4.97 6.34 -17.79
C ASP A 257 -3.71 5.78 -18.47
N PHE A 258 -3.43 4.49 -18.28
CA PHE A 258 -2.34 3.84 -18.99
C PHE A 258 -2.81 3.47 -20.41
N VAL A 259 -2.16 4.08 -21.42
CA VAL A 259 -2.62 3.99 -22.80
C VAL A 259 -1.87 2.92 -23.60
N PRO A 260 -2.54 2.27 -24.58
CA PRO A 260 -1.97 1.12 -25.28
C PRO A 260 -0.80 1.48 -26.21
N ARG A 261 -0.70 2.74 -26.66
CA ARG A 261 0.29 3.16 -27.66
C ARG A 261 0.90 4.51 -27.30
N THR A 262 2.16 4.70 -27.66
CA THR A 262 2.86 5.99 -27.65
C THR A 262 2.80 6.62 -29.07
N ASN A 263 3.10 7.90 -29.17
CA ASN A 263 3.00 8.74 -30.40
C ASN A 263 1.57 8.79 -30.94
N VAL A 264 0.58 8.89 -30.07
CA VAL A 264 -0.85 8.96 -30.38
C VAL A 264 -1.48 10.13 -29.62
N SER A 265 -2.41 10.82 -30.29
CA SER A 265 -3.29 11.81 -29.65
C SER A 265 -4.49 11.13 -29.04
N TYR A 266 -4.69 11.33 -27.72
CA TYR A 266 -5.86 10.87 -27.00
C TYR A 266 -6.73 12.04 -26.57
N TYR A 267 -8.04 11.87 -26.67
CA TYR A 267 -9.06 12.85 -26.34
C TYR A 267 -9.85 12.38 -25.14
N TYR A 268 -10.03 13.27 -24.15
CA TYR A 268 -10.70 12.95 -22.90
C TYR A 268 -11.85 13.88 -22.62
N LYS A 269 -12.93 13.33 -22.08
CA LYS A 269 -14.04 14.03 -21.45
C LYS A 269 -14.51 13.26 -20.24
N ILE A 270 -15.18 13.93 -19.32
CA ILE A 270 -15.73 13.33 -18.10
C ILE A 270 -17.20 13.68 -17.93
N ALA A 271 -17.91 12.84 -17.19
CA ALA A 271 -19.26 13.10 -16.72
C ALA A 271 -19.37 12.80 -15.21
N TRP A 272 -20.21 13.51 -14.53
CA TRP A 272 -20.69 13.13 -13.20
C TRP A 272 -21.77 12.06 -13.36
N VAL A 273 -21.84 11.13 -12.43
CA VAL A 273 -22.86 10.07 -12.41
C VAL A 273 -23.56 10.12 -11.05
N ASP A 274 -24.88 10.14 -11.06
CA ASP A 274 -25.70 10.18 -9.84
C ASP A 274 -25.95 8.77 -9.27
N TYR A 275 -26.63 8.68 -8.12
CA TYR A 275 -26.99 7.41 -7.48
C TYR A 275 -28.06 6.59 -8.22
N ARG A 276 -28.62 7.12 -9.31
CA ARG A 276 -29.47 6.40 -10.27
C ARG A 276 -28.72 6.01 -11.55
N TYR A 277 -27.38 6.19 -11.54
CA TYR A 277 -26.48 5.92 -12.67
C TYR A 277 -26.77 6.77 -13.92
N ARG A 278 -27.44 7.94 -13.75
CA ARG A 278 -27.67 8.90 -14.83
C ARG A 278 -26.44 9.81 -14.95
N GLU A 279 -26.03 10.04 -16.19
CA GLU A 279 -24.89 10.91 -16.49
C GLU A 279 -25.30 12.37 -16.61
N SER A 280 -24.44 13.27 -16.16
CA SER A 280 -24.54 14.71 -16.41
C SER A 280 -24.15 15.04 -17.86
N PRO A 281 -24.33 16.29 -18.31
CA PRO A 281 -23.65 16.77 -19.49
C PRO A 281 -22.14 16.60 -19.37
N PHE A 282 -21.49 16.24 -20.52
CA PHE A 282 -20.03 16.03 -20.55
C PHE A 282 -19.24 17.33 -20.35
N SER A 283 -18.03 17.19 -19.84
CA SER A 283 -17.02 18.26 -19.88
C SER A 283 -16.64 18.62 -21.31
N ASP A 284 -15.93 19.75 -21.47
CA ASP A 284 -15.20 20.02 -22.71
C ASP A 284 -14.14 18.94 -22.91
N VAL A 285 -13.86 18.63 -24.19
CA VAL A 285 -12.81 17.68 -24.55
C VAL A 285 -11.45 18.34 -24.36
N LYS A 286 -10.52 17.60 -23.76
CA LYS A 286 -9.08 17.94 -23.74
C LYS A 286 -8.28 16.88 -24.47
N THR A 287 -7.16 17.32 -25.07
CA THR A 287 -6.28 16.47 -25.88
C THR A 287 -4.93 16.31 -25.18
N ALA A 288 -4.38 15.10 -25.23
CA ALA A 288 -3.04 14.74 -24.80
C ALA A 288 -2.34 13.93 -25.90
N GLU A 289 -1.12 14.31 -26.27
CA GLU A 289 -0.30 13.60 -27.26
C GLU A 289 0.86 12.89 -26.54
N THR A 290 0.86 11.56 -26.54
CA THR A 290 1.93 10.75 -25.96
C THR A 290 3.15 10.73 -26.88
N LYS A 291 4.36 10.71 -26.28
CA LYS A 291 5.64 10.67 -27.02
C LYS A 291 6.62 9.74 -26.34
N LEU A 292 7.42 9.04 -27.13
CA LEU A 292 8.50 8.21 -26.58
C LEU A 292 9.48 9.08 -25.76
N ALA A 293 9.67 8.71 -24.51
CA ALA A 293 10.58 9.41 -23.61
C ALA A 293 12.00 8.89 -23.75
N ASN A 294 12.99 9.79 -23.61
CA ASN A 294 14.36 9.38 -23.30
C ASN A 294 14.45 8.88 -21.83
N ASP A 295 15.61 8.35 -21.44
CA ASP A 295 15.75 7.74 -20.11
C ASP A 295 15.59 8.77 -18.99
N ASP A 296 16.11 10.00 -19.14
CA ASP A 296 15.96 11.03 -18.12
C ASP A 296 14.52 11.50 -17.95
N ASP A 297 13.78 11.69 -19.04
CA ASP A 297 12.38 12.07 -19.00
C ASP A 297 11.52 10.94 -18.40
N LEU A 298 11.84 9.68 -18.74
CA LEU A 298 11.19 8.52 -18.14
C LEU A 298 11.43 8.46 -16.63
N LEU A 299 12.68 8.58 -16.18
CA LEU A 299 13.02 8.60 -14.75
C LEU A 299 12.33 9.74 -14.02
N ASN A 300 12.28 10.95 -14.59
CA ASN A 300 11.57 12.09 -14.01
C ASN A 300 10.07 11.80 -13.86
N SER A 301 9.44 11.17 -14.85
CA SER A 301 8.02 10.80 -14.81
C SER A 301 7.75 9.75 -13.71
N ILE A 302 8.64 8.75 -13.59
CA ILE A 302 8.55 7.72 -12.54
C ILE A 302 8.68 8.35 -11.15
N GLU A 303 9.69 9.18 -10.92
CA GLU A 303 9.90 9.89 -9.65
C GLU A 303 8.68 10.76 -9.30
N LYS A 304 8.17 11.56 -10.25
CA LYS A 304 7.01 12.43 -10.07
C LYS A 304 5.78 11.64 -9.58
N SER A 305 5.49 10.49 -10.20
CA SER A 305 4.33 9.68 -9.85
C SER A 305 4.46 9.05 -8.46
N HIS A 306 5.62 8.49 -8.12
CA HIS A 306 5.85 7.94 -6.78
C HIS A 306 5.83 9.03 -5.69
N ILE A 307 6.38 10.21 -5.95
CA ILE A 307 6.34 11.36 -5.01
C ILE A 307 4.92 11.86 -4.82
N ALA A 308 4.05 11.75 -5.84
CA ALA A 308 2.65 12.14 -5.74
C ALA A 308 1.89 11.37 -4.66
N TYR A 309 2.25 10.10 -4.37
CA TYR A 309 1.73 9.36 -3.23
C TYR A 309 1.91 10.14 -1.92
N PHE A 310 3.12 10.57 -1.63
CA PHE A 310 3.45 11.30 -0.41
C PHE A 310 2.90 12.74 -0.38
N THR A 311 2.56 13.29 -1.52
CA THR A 311 1.93 14.62 -1.59
C THR A 311 0.43 14.55 -1.31
N ASN A 312 -0.23 13.50 -1.79
CA ASN A 312 -1.68 13.39 -1.76
C ASN A 312 -2.20 12.59 -0.56
N GLU A 313 -1.51 11.51 -0.18
CA GLU A 313 -1.94 10.61 0.88
C GLU A 313 -1.41 11.03 2.25
N THR A 314 -1.79 12.23 2.67
CA THR A 314 -1.47 12.76 3.99
C THR A 314 -2.73 12.96 4.82
N GLU A 315 -2.61 12.76 6.12
CA GLU A 315 -3.68 13.04 7.05
C GLU A 315 -3.71 14.57 7.32
N PHE A 316 -4.91 15.13 7.28
CA PHE A 316 -5.11 16.60 7.28
C PHE A 316 -4.59 17.28 8.54
N ASN A 317 -4.82 16.73 9.73
CA ASN A 317 -4.48 17.41 11.00
C ASN A 317 -2.99 17.28 11.34
N SER A 318 -2.42 16.10 11.18
CA SER A 318 -1.02 15.81 11.49
C SER A 318 -0.04 16.22 10.39
N GLY A 319 -0.49 16.18 9.12
CA GLY A 319 0.37 16.29 7.94
C GLY A 319 1.21 15.03 7.68
N MET A 320 1.10 14.01 8.53
CA MET A 320 1.81 12.73 8.38
C MET A 320 1.21 11.87 7.25
N HIS A 321 1.98 10.90 6.78
CA HIS A 321 1.54 10.01 5.70
C HIS A 321 0.64 8.90 6.23
N LYS A 322 -0.46 8.66 5.51
CA LYS A 322 -1.36 7.54 5.74
C LYS A 322 -0.62 6.22 5.49
N ILE A 323 -1.09 5.14 6.10
CA ILE A 323 -0.55 3.80 5.85
C ILE A 323 -0.80 3.37 4.40
N SER A 324 -1.99 3.65 3.92
CA SER A 324 -2.45 3.36 2.56
C SER A 324 -3.66 4.26 2.24
N PRO A 325 -3.90 4.61 0.95
CA PRO A 325 -5.11 5.30 0.53
C PRO A 325 -6.41 4.56 0.89
N LEU A 326 -6.32 3.24 1.06
CA LEU A 326 -7.45 2.34 1.29
C LEU A 326 -7.78 2.12 2.76
N VAL A 327 -6.92 2.58 3.68
CA VAL A 327 -7.10 2.41 5.13
C VAL A 327 -7.79 3.62 5.74
N SER A 328 -8.26 3.50 6.97
CA SER A 328 -8.89 4.60 7.74
C SER A 328 -8.17 5.92 7.55
N GLU A 329 -8.92 6.97 7.23
CA GLU A 329 -8.39 8.32 6.96
C GLU A 329 -7.52 8.89 8.08
N ALA A 330 -7.67 8.41 9.33
CA ALA A 330 -6.94 8.88 10.49
C ALA A 330 -5.64 8.11 10.77
N SER A 331 -5.43 6.93 10.17
CA SER A 331 -4.26 6.10 10.46
C SER A 331 -3.01 6.59 9.73
N VAL A 332 -1.98 6.96 10.48
CA VAL A 332 -0.71 7.44 9.93
C VAL A 332 0.46 6.57 10.34
N SER A 333 1.41 6.36 9.41
CA SER A 333 2.62 5.58 9.61
C SER A 333 3.78 6.48 10.04
N VAL A 334 4.42 6.14 11.14
CA VAL A 334 5.62 6.83 11.63
C VAL A 334 6.80 6.59 10.67
N LYS A 335 7.07 5.33 10.31
CA LYS A 335 8.10 4.94 9.33
C LYS A 335 7.81 5.55 7.96
N GLY A 336 6.57 5.41 7.47
CA GLY A 336 6.15 5.97 6.19
C GLY A 336 6.29 7.49 6.11
N THR A 337 6.07 8.20 7.22
CA THR A 337 6.28 9.66 7.29
C THR A 337 7.75 10.02 7.11
N GLY A 338 8.67 9.30 7.76
CA GLY A 338 10.10 9.53 7.60
C GLY A 338 10.56 9.36 6.14
N ILE A 339 10.16 8.25 5.51
CA ILE A 339 10.45 7.97 4.10
C ILE A 339 9.81 9.02 3.18
N GLY A 340 8.56 9.39 3.46
CA GLY A 340 7.85 10.40 2.69
C GLY A 340 8.49 11.78 2.74
N ILE A 341 9.11 12.15 3.85
CA ILE A 341 9.90 13.40 3.94
C ILE A 341 11.07 13.37 2.97
N LEU A 342 11.81 12.25 2.88
CA LEU A 342 12.90 12.10 1.91
C LEU A 342 12.40 12.28 0.47
N ALA A 343 11.32 11.60 0.12
CA ALA A 343 10.72 11.69 -1.22
C ALA A 343 10.24 13.11 -1.55
N GLN A 344 9.65 13.82 -0.58
CA GLN A 344 9.17 15.20 -0.79
C GLN A 344 10.31 16.21 -0.92
N VAL A 345 11.45 16.02 -0.26
CA VAL A 345 12.66 16.83 -0.48
C VAL A 345 13.12 16.72 -1.94
N ILE A 346 13.11 15.51 -2.50
CA ILE A 346 13.39 15.30 -3.92
C ILE A 346 12.36 16.04 -4.78
N GLY A 347 11.09 15.95 -4.41
CA GLY A 347 10.02 16.66 -5.12
C GLY A 347 10.21 18.17 -5.19
N VAL A 348 10.77 18.78 -4.15
CA VAL A 348 11.11 20.21 -4.15
C VAL A 348 12.29 20.50 -5.06
N GLU A 349 13.38 19.73 -5.00
CA GLU A 349 14.55 19.89 -5.87
C GLU A 349 14.22 19.72 -7.35
N ARG A 350 13.38 18.74 -7.67
CA ARG A 350 12.87 18.47 -9.02
C ARG A 350 11.76 19.45 -9.45
N LYS A 351 11.34 20.39 -8.57
CA LYS A 351 10.25 21.36 -8.82
C LYS A 351 8.88 20.72 -9.06
N PHE A 352 8.65 19.50 -8.56
CA PHE A 352 7.32 18.87 -8.54
C PHE A 352 6.46 19.41 -7.41
N ILE A 353 7.09 19.88 -6.34
CA ILE A 353 6.44 20.42 -5.13
C ILE A 353 7.04 21.81 -4.83
N PRO A 354 6.21 22.84 -4.56
CA PRO A 354 6.71 24.12 -4.06
C PRO A 354 7.42 23.95 -2.70
N ARG A 355 8.59 24.57 -2.53
CA ARG A 355 9.38 24.52 -1.27
C ARG A 355 8.53 24.93 -0.05
N GLN A 356 7.72 25.99 -0.19
CA GLN A 356 6.89 26.49 0.90
C GLN A 356 5.84 25.46 1.34
N LEU A 357 5.27 24.72 0.40
CA LEU A 357 4.28 23.67 0.72
C LEU A 357 4.90 22.58 1.61
N LEU A 358 6.13 22.16 1.33
CA LEU A 358 6.83 21.19 2.16
C LEU A 358 7.21 21.78 3.53
N LEU A 359 7.68 23.02 3.59
CA LEU A 359 8.01 23.71 4.84
C LEU A 359 6.78 23.78 5.77
N ASP A 360 5.64 24.22 5.25
CA ASP A 360 4.38 24.32 6.02
C ASP A 360 3.93 22.95 6.54
N ARG A 361 4.07 21.91 5.71
CA ARG A 361 3.77 20.53 6.10
C ARG A 361 4.70 20.03 7.19
N LEU A 362 6.00 20.23 7.08
CA LEU A 362 6.98 19.84 8.09
C LEU A 362 6.73 20.54 9.43
N LYS A 363 6.41 21.84 9.40
CA LYS A 363 6.02 22.58 10.62
C LYS A 363 4.77 21.98 11.27
N LYS A 364 3.81 21.50 10.48
CA LYS A 364 2.62 20.79 10.98
C LYS A 364 3.02 19.44 11.60
N ILE A 365 3.84 18.64 10.91
CA ILE A 365 4.32 17.33 11.39
C ILE A 365 5.06 17.47 12.71
N VAL A 366 6.06 18.34 12.82
CA VAL A 366 6.85 18.47 14.06
C VAL A 366 6.01 18.98 15.24
N ARG A 367 5.04 19.86 14.98
CA ARG A 367 4.09 20.35 15.99
C ARG A 367 3.17 19.23 16.48
N PHE A 368 2.71 18.36 15.58
CA PHE A 368 1.91 17.19 15.94
C PHE A 368 2.72 16.18 16.74
N LEU A 369 3.92 15.82 16.26
CA LEU A 369 4.82 14.88 16.93
C LEU A 369 5.24 15.36 18.33
N GLY A 370 5.39 16.65 18.53
CA GLY A 370 5.68 17.23 19.86
C GLY A 370 4.56 17.05 20.88
N LYS A 371 3.36 16.62 20.46
CA LYS A 371 2.18 16.35 21.32
C LYS A 371 1.74 14.89 21.28
N ALA A 372 2.22 14.12 20.32
CA ALA A 372 1.85 12.71 20.13
C ALA A 372 2.39 11.84 21.29
N THR A 373 1.76 10.69 21.49
CA THR A 373 2.18 9.71 22.47
C THR A 373 3.55 9.14 22.11
N THR A 374 4.45 9.15 23.06
CA THR A 374 5.78 8.50 22.97
C THR A 374 6.06 7.69 24.21
N TYR A 375 6.93 6.70 24.10
CA TYR A 375 7.45 5.93 25.22
C TYR A 375 8.97 6.01 25.18
N HIS A 376 9.57 6.60 26.21
CA HIS A 376 10.99 6.93 26.21
C HIS A 376 11.43 7.77 25.00
N GLY A 377 10.55 8.66 24.53
CA GLY A 377 10.80 9.49 23.34
C GLY A 377 10.65 8.80 22.00
N ALA A 378 10.49 7.47 21.96
CA ALA A 378 10.22 6.74 20.73
C ALA A 378 8.71 6.65 20.45
N PHE A 379 8.34 6.66 19.18
CA PHE A 379 6.96 6.67 18.72
C PHE A 379 6.43 5.25 18.49
N PRO A 380 5.13 5.01 18.67
CA PRO A 380 4.46 3.82 18.13
C PRO A 380 4.60 3.75 16.60
N GLU A 381 4.44 2.57 16.04
CA GLU A 381 4.47 2.37 14.59
C GLU A 381 3.36 3.12 13.87
N LEU A 382 2.15 3.07 14.46
CA LEU A 382 0.94 3.70 13.94
C LEU A 382 0.33 4.66 14.95
N LEU A 383 -0.07 5.82 14.47
CA LEU A 383 -0.76 6.85 15.25
C LEU A 383 -2.09 7.23 14.59
N ASP A 384 -3.06 7.58 15.43
CA ASP A 384 -4.22 8.32 14.97
C ASP A 384 -3.81 9.78 14.71
N GLY A 385 -3.88 10.20 13.47
CA GLY A 385 -3.41 11.51 13.00
C GLY A 385 -4.21 12.70 13.54
N ARG A 386 -5.37 12.46 14.16
CA ARG A 386 -6.20 13.50 14.79
C ARG A 386 -5.80 13.71 16.25
N SER A 387 -5.57 12.62 16.99
CA SER A 387 -5.34 12.64 18.43
C SER A 387 -3.89 12.43 18.85
N GLY A 388 -3.04 11.88 17.99
CA GLY A 388 -1.66 11.50 18.32
C GLY A 388 -1.56 10.27 19.23
N LYS A 389 -2.65 9.51 19.41
CA LYS A 389 -2.66 8.28 20.19
C LYS A 389 -2.27 7.08 19.34
N PRO A 390 -1.70 6.01 19.92
CA PRO A 390 -1.44 4.76 19.21
C PRO A 390 -2.71 4.14 18.65
N ILE A 391 -2.63 3.53 17.48
CA ILE A 391 -3.70 2.71 16.89
C ILE A 391 -3.26 1.25 17.03
N MET A 392 -3.80 0.57 18.03
CA MET A 392 -3.50 -0.83 18.31
C MET A 392 -4.69 -1.48 19.00
N THR A 393 -4.84 -2.79 18.82
CA THR A 393 -5.95 -3.58 19.37
C THR A 393 -5.64 -4.23 20.70
N ASP A 394 -4.37 -4.47 21.00
CA ASP A 394 -3.87 -5.12 22.23
C ASP A 394 -3.06 -4.15 23.06
N SER A 395 -3.21 -4.18 24.40
CA SER A 395 -2.49 -3.32 25.33
C SER A 395 -0.97 -3.51 25.28
N CYS A 396 -0.48 -4.71 24.92
CA CYS A 396 0.94 -4.97 24.75
C CYS A 396 1.49 -4.45 23.41
N GLU A 397 0.61 -4.30 22.41
CA GLU A 397 0.94 -3.71 21.11
C GLU A 397 0.96 -2.17 21.16
N ILE A 398 0.34 -1.56 22.18
CA ILE A 398 0.47 -0.13 22.46
C ILE A 398 1.91 0.14 22.96
N ALA A 399 2.83 0.13 22.03
CA ALA A 399 4.28 0.14 22.29
C ALA A 399 4.99 1.17 21.42
N ALA A 400 6.14 1.67 21.89
CA ALA A 400 7.11 2.32 21.03
C ALA A 400 7.68 1.32 20.02
N ASN A 401 7.96 1.77 18.81
CA ASN A 401 8.68 1.03 17.79
C ASN A 401 9.97 1.80 17.44
N ILE A 402 11.12 1.23 17.82
CA ILE A 402 12.40 1.95 17.68
C ILE A 402 12.88 2.02 16.23
N GLU A 403 12.55 1.01 15.41
CA GLU A 403 12.89 1.02 13.99
C GLU A 403 12.06 2.07 13.24
N SER A 404 10.74 2.11 13.46
CA SER A 404 9.88 3.15 12.86
C SER A 404 10.29 4.55 13.29
N THR A 405 10.69 4.73 14.57
CA THR A 405 11.24 5.98 15.07
C THR A 405 12.55 6.34 14.37
N ALA A 406 13.42 5.37 14.11
CA ALA A 406 14.69 5.62 13.40
C ALA A 406 14.47 6.13 11.97
N TYR A 407 13.54 5.53 11.22
CA TYR A 407 13.20 6.03 9.88
C TYR A 407 12.56 7.43 9.92
N LEU A 408 11.74 7.73 10.92
CA LEU A 408 11.20 9.08 11.10
C LEU A 408 12.33 10.09 11.37
N MET A 409 13.26 9.77 12.28
CA MET A 409 14.40 10.64 12.58
C MET A 409 15.33 10.81 11.38
N GLN A 410 15.55 9.75 10.59
CA GLN A 410 16.31 9.84 9.34
C GLN A 410 15.69 10.89 8.39
N GLY A 411 14.37 10.86 8.18
CA GLY A 411 13.67 11.85 7.36
C GLY A 411 13.76 13.27 7.93
N LEU A 412 13.54 13.42 9.23
CA LEU A 412 13.60 14.71 9.91
C LEU A 412 15.02 15.33 9.90
N LEU A 413 16.07 14.52 10.08
CA LEU A 413 17.46 15.00 10.01
C LEU A 413 17.81 15.47 8.59
N VAL A 414 17.36 14.78 7.55
CA VAL A 414 17.50 15.25 6.16
C VAL A 414 16.76 16.59 5.96
N ALA A 415 15.53 16.71 6.45
CA ALA A 415 14.76 17.95 6.38
C ALA A 415 15.47 19.10 7.15
N ARG A 416 16.02 18.83 8.33
CA ARG A 416 16.82 19.79 9.11
C ARG A 416 17.99 20.34 8.32
N ASN A 417 18.65 19.50 7.54
CA ASN A 417 19.79 19.87 6.72
C ASN A 417 19.42 20.51 5.38
N TYR A 418 18.19 20.26 4.90
CA TYR A 418 17.69 20.85 3.65
C TYR A 418 17.15 22.27 3.86
N PHE A 419 16.39 22.48 4.96
CA PHE A 419 15.85 23.78 5.35
C PHE A 419 16.88 24.51 6.23
N ASP A 420 17.94 25.05 5.60
CA ASP A 420 19.13 25.59 6.25
C ASP A 420 19.22 27.13 6.22
N LYS A 421 18.20 27.81 5.71
CA LYS A 421 18.18 29.29 5.70
C LYS A 421 17.99 29.87 7.08
N GLU A 422 18.47 31.09 7.28
CA GLU A 422 18.37 31.83 8.55
C GLU A 422 17.00 32.48 8.82
N GLU A 423 16.02 32.20 7.95
CA GLU A 423 14.66 32.68 8.12
C GLU A 423 14.02 32.03 9.37
N SER A 424 13.17 32.77 10.09
CA SER A 424 12.52 32.35 11.34
C SER A 424 11.84 30.99 11.22
N ASP A 425 11.07 30.79 10.16
CA ASP A 425 10.30 29.56 9.92
C ASP A 425 11.17 28.31 9.78
N GLU A 426 12.29 28.42 9.07
CA GLU A 426 13.24 27.30 8.90
C GLU A 426 14.07 27.08 10.18
N SER A 427 14.41 28.16 10.91
CA SER A 427 15.08 28.05 12.21
C SER A 427 14.23 27.35 13.25
N GLU A 428 12.95 27.75 13.39
CA GLU A 428 11.99 27.09 14.26
C GLU A 428 11.81 25.61 13.93
N LEU A 429 11.77 25.28 12.62
CA LEU A 429 11.69 23.88 12.16
C LEU A 429 12.91 23.08 12.62
N ARG A 430 14.14 23.62 12.42
CA ARG A 430 15.38 22.95 12.84
C ARG A 430 15.44 22.73 14.35
N GLU A 431 15.01 23.69 15.14
CA GLU A 431 14.96 23.59 16.61
C GLU A 431 13.98 22.52 17.05
N ALA A 432 12.77 22.47 16.46
CA ALA A 432 11.76 21.47 16.76
C ALA A 432 12.26 20.05 16.41
N ILE A 433 12.88 19.88 15.25
CA ILE A 433 13.48 18.59 14.84
C ILE A 433 14.59 18.19 15.82
N THR A 434 15.46 19.13 16.19
CA THR A 434 16.56 18.87 17.13
C THR A 434 16.03 18.45 18.51
N SER A 435 14.94 19.05 18.96
CA SER A 435 14.28 18.65 20.21
C SER A 435 13.74 17.23 20.15
N LEU A 436 13.02 16.88 19.06
CA LEU A 436 12.51 15.50 18.88
C LEU A 436 13.66 14.49 18.82
N TRP A 437 14.73 14.79 18.09
CA TRP A 437 15.92 13.94 17.96
C TRP A 437 16.59 13.68 19.32
N LYS A 438 16.79 14.72 20.12
CA LYS A 438 17.40 14.61 21.46
C LYS A 438 16.54 13.87 22.48
N ASN A 439 15.21 13.84 22.29
CA ASN A 439 14.30 13.23 23.25
C ASN A 439 14.22 11.71 23.13
N VAL A 440 14.68 11.08 22.05
CA VAL A 440 14.69 9.62 21.92
C VAL A 440 15.73 9.02 22.85
N ASP A 441 15.28 8.29 23.88
CA ASP A 441 16.15 7.58 24.82
C ASP A 441 16.46 6.17 24.30
N TRP A 442 17.42 6.08 23.38
CA TRP A 442 17.87 4.84 22.77
C TRP A 442 18.37 3.81 23.78
N LYS A 443 18.95 4.25 24.92
CA LYS A 443 19.45 3.36 25.98
C LYS A 443 18.34 2.52 26.60
N LYS A 444 17.12 3.02 26.64
CA LYS A 444 15.95 2.28 27.14
C LYS A 444 15.51 1.12 26.27
N PHE A 445 16.04 1.02 25.05
CA PHE A 445 15.76 -0.10 24.15
C PHE A 445 16.86 -1.16 24.14
N VAL A 446 17.88 -1.03 24.99
CA VAL A 446 18.89 -2.05 25.25
C VAL A 446 18.50 -2.78 26.54
N LYS A 447 18.12 -4.06 26.41
CA LYS A 447 17.58 -4.85 27.54
C LYS A 447 18.56 -5.89 28.06
N ASP A 448 19.38 -6.49 27.22
CA ASP A 448 20.21 -7.62 27.53
C ASP A 448 21.38 -7.25 28.48
N GLU A 449 21.87 -8.22 29.25
CA GLU A 449 22.97 -8.03 30.18
C GLU A 449 24.28 -7.61 29.48
N SER A 450 24.44 -7.95 28.20
CA SER A 450 25.59 -7.50 27.42
C SER A 450 25.57 -6.00 27.12
N GLY A 451 24.39 -5.38 27.13
CA GLY A 451 24.21 -3.95 26.86
C GLY A 451 24.36 -3.57 25.37
N TYR A 452 24.30 -4.53 24.44
CA TYR A 452 24.59 -4.29 23.02
C TYR A 452 23.40 -4.43 22.09
N HIS A 453 22.41 -5.26 22.40
CA HIS A 453 21.27 -5.52 21.51
C HIS A 453 20.13 -4.53 21.72
N LEU A 454 19.69 -3.89 20.63
CA LEU A 454 18.45 -3.11 20.62
C LEU A 454 17.25 -4.05 20.48
N TYR A 455 16.21 -3.76 21.24
CA TYR A 455 14.90 -4.42 21.17
C TYR A 455 13.91 -3.51 20.44
N ASN A 456 13.13 -4.08 19.52
CA ASN A 456 12.30 -3.30 18.61
C ASN A 456 11.21 -2.50 19.33
N ALA A 457 10.62 -3.02 20.39
CA ALA A 457 9.46 -2.43 21.04
C ALA A 457 9.59 -2.35 22.56
N TRP A 458 8.91 -1.37 23.15
CA TRP A 458 8.69 -1.27 24.58
C TRP A 458 7.27 -0.76 24.85
N SER A 459 6.57 -1.39 25.80
CA SER A 459 5.19 -1.08 26.17
C SER A 459 5.07 -0.83 27.67
N PRO A 460 4.30 0.17 28.12
CA PRO A 460 4.05 0.39 29.55
C PRO A 460 3.28 -0.77 30.20
N ALA A 461 2.47 -1.51 29.44
CA ALA A 461 1.71 -2.64 29.97
C ALA A 461 2.53 -3.93 30.08
N CYS A 462 3.45 -4.16 29.15
CA CYS A 462 4.16 -5.44 28.99
C CYS A 462 5.69 -5.32 28.96
N SER A 463 6.24 -4.13 29.17
CA SER A 463 7.67 -3.85 29.04
C SER A 463 8.21 -4.41 27.72
N TYR A 464 9.12 -5.37 27.75
CA TYR A 464 9.71 -6.02 26.57
C TYR A 464 9.09 -7.39 26.26
N THR A 465 8.00 -7.80 26.89
CA THR A 465 7.50 -9.19 26.83
C THR A 465 7.17 -9.65 25.40
N ARG A 466 6.78 -8.74 24.51
CA ARG A 466 6.54 -9.03 23.09
C ARG A 466 7.55 -8.36 22.17
N SER A 467 8.70 -7.95 22.70
CA SER A 467 9.76 -7.32 21.91
C SER A 467 10.86 -8.32 21.59
N SER A 468 11.36 -8.29 20.37
CA SER A 468 12.49 -9.09 19.95
C SER A 468 13.74 -8.23 19.77
N PRO A 469 14.93 -8.77 20.03
CA PRO A 469 16.17 -8.10 19.63
C PRO A 469 16.20 -7.95 18.10
N ILE A 470 16.62 -6.78 17.65
CA ILE A 470 16.80 -6.47 16.23
C ILE A 470 18.29 -6.52 15.88
N GLY A 471 18.60 -6.82 14.63
CA GLY A 471 19.98 -6.91 14.14
C GLY A 471 20.06 -7.74 12.86
N GLY A 472 21.26 -7.87 12.31
CA GLY A 472 21.50 -8.56 11.04
C GLY A 472 21.39 -7.64 9.84
N TYR A 473 21.70 -8.17 8.67
CA TYR A 473 21.71 -7.41 7.42
C TYR A 473 20.28 -7.13 6.91
N ASN A 474 19.62 -6.16 7.51
CA ASN A 474 18.23 -5.80 7.22
C ASN A 474 17.93 -4.32 7.59
N SER A 475 16.66 -3.96 7.60
CA SER A 475 16.16 -2.61 7.87
C SER A 475 16.58 -2.02 9.23
N SER A 476 16.98 -2.85 10.22
CA SER A 476 17.34 -2.40 11.57
C SER A 476 18.68 -1.66 11.66
N LEU A 477 19.55 -1.71 10.65
CA LEU A 477 20.85 -1.03 10.66
C LEU A 477 20.72 0.46 11.02
N ILE A 478 19.71 1.14 10.44
CA ILE A 478 19.54 2.58 10.69
C ILE A 478 19.23 2.88 12.17
N ALA A 479 18.52 1.99 12.85
CA ALA A 479 18.25 2.14 14.29
C ALA A 479 19.55 2.10 15.12
N TYR A 480 20.45 1.15 14.82
CA TYR A 480 21.75 1.10 15.47
C TYR A 480 22.63 2.33 15.16
N LEU A 481 22.70 2.75 13.91
CA LEU A 481 23.50 3.91 13.51
C LEU A 481 23.00 5.18 14.22
N LEU A 482 21.69 5.41 14.26
CA LEU A 482 21.11 6.57 14.94
C LEU A 482 21.23 6.47 16.46
N ALA A 483 21.05 5.29 17.03
CA ALA A 483 21.22 5.08 18.47
C ALA A 483 22.67 5.39 18.93
N ILE A 484 23.67 5.03 18.14
CA ILE A 484 25.08 5.35 18.42
C ILE A 484 25.37 6.85 18.16
N ALA A 485 24.75 7.45 17.13
CA ALA A 485 24.93 8.85 16.77
C ALA A 485 24.21 9.83 17.71
N SER A 486 23.30 9.36 18.57
CA SER A 486 22.45 10.22 19.41
C SER A 486 23.27 11.18 20.26
N PRO A 487 22.97 12.50 20.24
CA PRO A 487 23.74 13.49 21.01
C PRO A 487 23.43 13.46 22.52
N SER A 488 22.35 12.82 22.96
CA SER A 488 21.86 12.85 24.34
C SER A 488 21.80 11.48 24.99
N HIS A 489 21.39 10.45 24.28
CA HIS A 489 21.11 9.11 24.79
C HIS A 489 21.80 8.02 23.98
N ALA A 490 23.05 8.26 23.55
CA ALA A 490 23.80 7.32 22.71
C ALA A 490 24.02 5.98 23.41
N ILE A 491 23.86 4.87 22.68
CA ILE A 491 24.31 3.54 23.09
C ILE A 491 25.82 3.37 22.82
N SER A 492 26.40 2.29 23.29
CA SER A 492 27.81 1.98 22.99
C SER A 492 28.05 1.81 21.48
N GLN A 493 29.17 2.31 20.99
CA GLN A 493 29.63 2.04 19.63
C GLN A 493 29.83 0.55 19.36
N GLU A 494 30.20 -0.22 20.39
CA GLU A 494 30.34 -1.68 20.32
C GLU A 494 29.03 -2.39 19.98
N SER A 495 27.86 -1.76 20.18
CA SER A 495 26.56 -2.30 19.77
C SER A 495 26.47 -2.56 18.26
N TYR A 496 27.27 -1.87 17.45
CA TYR A 496 27.38 -2.18 16.03
C TYR A 496 27.99 -3.58 15.81
N ASN A 497 29.07 -3.93 16.51
CA ASN A 497 29.76 -5.21 16.33
C ASN A 497 29.10 -6.33 17.12
N PHE A 498 28.65 -6.10 18.36
CA PHE A 498 28.14 -7.14 19.26
C PHE A 498 26.61 -7.21 19.33
N GLY A 499 25.91 -6.19 18.84
CA GLY A 499 24.45 -6.18 18.71
C GLY A 499 24.01 -6.40 17.27
N PHE A 500 24.27 -5.44 16.38
CA PHE A 500 23.81 -5.50 14.98
C PHE A 500 24.47 -6.64 14.19
N LYS A 501 25.80 -6.81 14.25
CA LYS A 501 26.54 -7.86 13.52
C LYS A 501 26.51 -9.22 14.20
N GLN A 502 25.91 -9.36 15.36
CA GLN A 502 25.66 -10.61 16.05
C GLN A 502 24.17 -10.77 16.37
N PRO A 503 23.30 -10.84 15.34
CA PRO A 503 21.85 -10.85 15.56
C PRO A 503 21.41 -12.09 16.34
N LEU A 504 20.39 -11.92 17.18
CA LEU A 504 19.81 -12.95 18.00
C LEU A 504 18.45 -13.39 17.44
N LYS A 505 18.22 -14.70 17.36
CA LYS A 505 16.96 -15.30 16.98
C LYS A 505 16.35 -16.03 18.15
N TYR A 506 15.11 -15.70 18.49
CA TYR A 506 14.35 -16.39 19.52
C TYR A 506 14.09 -17.85 19.11
N ILE A 507 14.41 -18.78 20.03
CA ILE A 507 14.22 -20.23 19.82
C ILE A 507 13.24 -20.86 20.81
N GLY A 508 12.86 -20.16 21.87
CA GLY A 508 11.84 -20.63 22.80
C GLY A 508 12.06 -20.19 24.25
N PRO A 509 11.14 -20.55 25.15
CA PRO A 509 11.34 -20.35 26.60
C PRO A 509 12.43 -21.30 27.13
N ALA A 510 13.25 -20.83 28.08
CA ALA A 510 14.22 -21.68 28.76
C ALA A 510 13.49 -22.61 29.75
N ILE A 511 13.24 -23.84 29.34
CA ILE A 511 12.62 -24.88 30.16
C ILE A 511 13.70 -25.85 30.64
N GLY A 512 14.07 -25.77 31.94
CA GLY A 512 15.02 -26.67 32.56
C GLY A 512 16.50 -26.27 32.40
N ARG A 513 17.41 -27.01 33.08
CA ARG A 513 18.86 -26.84 32.92
C ARG A 513 19.29 -27.31 31.54
N LEU A 514 19.55 -26.38 30.65
CA LEU A 514 20.19 -26.70 29.37
C LEU A 514 21.67 -27.07 29.62
N SER A 515 22.06 -28.19 29.06
CA SER A 515 23.47 -28.59 28.98
C SER A 515 24.25 -27.52 28.22
N THR A 516 25.34 -27.06 28.76
CA THR A 516 26.26 -26.03 28.26
C THR A 516 27.02 -26.39 26.97
N SER A 517 26.54 -27.33 26.17
CA SER A 517 27.27 -27.84 24.99
C SER A 517 26.86 -27.19 23.65
N LEU A 518 25.96 -26.22 23.65
CA LEU A 518 25.65 -25.40 22.46
C LEU A 518 26.33 -24.04 22.61
N ASN A 519 27.51 -23.89 22.02
CA ASN A 519 28.35 -22.69 22.09
C ASN A 519 27.70 -21.38 21.55
N ASP A 520 26.47 -21.45 21.02
CA ASP A 520 25.78 -20.34 20.36
C ASP A 520 24.43 -19.97 20.99
N THR A 521 24.09 -20.52 22.16
CA THR A 521 22.79 -20.24 22.81
C THR A 521 22.97 -19.29 23.98
N LEU A 522 22.23 -18.17 23.96
CA LEU A 522 22.20 -17.20 25.04
C LEU A 522 20.88 -17.32 25.80
N ILE A 523 20.97 -17.21 27.13
CA ILE A 523 19.82 -17.11 28.03
C ILE A 523 19.65 -15.64 28.35
N VAL A 524 18.53 -15.06 28.00
CA VAL A 524 18.18 -13.67 28.36
C VAL A 524 17.02 -13.72 29.32
N GLY A 525 17.24 -13.25 30.55
CA GLY A 525 16.21 -13.14 31.59
C GLY A 525 16.29 -11.77 32.24
N ASP A 526 15.15 -11.16 32.50
CA ASP A 526 15.04 -10.00 33.38
C ASP A 526 14.57 -10.47 34.76
N SER A 527 14.95 -9.77 35.83
CA SER A 527 14.58 -10.12 37.23
C SER A 527 13.05 -10.16 37.38
N GLY A 528 12.46 -11.37 37.29
CA GLY A 528 11.02 -11.60 37.41
C GLY A 528 10.32 -12.19 36.16
N GLN A 529 11.02 -12.35 35.05
CA GLN A 529 10.48 -13.02 33.85
C GLN A 529 11.10 -14.42 33.67
N LYS A 530 10.36 -15.31 32.97
CA LYS A 530 10.90 -16.61 32.56
C LYS A 530 12.04 -16.39 31.58
N PRO A 531 13.20 -17.03 31.79
CA PRO A 531 14.33 -16.88 30.88
C PRO A 531 13.98 -17.38 29.47
N GLU A 532 14.43 -16.64 28.47
CA GLU A 532 14.23 -16.92 27.04
C GLU A 532 15.53 -17.35 26.38
N LEU A 533 15.44 -18.25 25.43
CA LEU A 533 16.57 -18.76 24.69
C LEU A 533 16.68 -18.09 23.32
N TYR A 534 17.88 -17.66 22.98
CA TYR A 534 18.22 -17.08 21.70
C TYR A 534 19.44 -17.79 21.10
N SER A 535 19.42 -18.07 19.81
CA SER A 535 20.60 -18.46 19.04
C SER A 535 21.20 -17.25 18.35
N ARG A 536 22.52 -17.30 18.11
CA ARG A 536 23.19 -16.32 17.26
C ARG A 536 23.00 -16.70 15.81
N GLU A 537 22.61 -15.72 14.97
CA GLU A 537 22.51 -15.88 13.52
C GLU A 537 23.80 -15.33 12.87
N PRO A 538 24.31 -15.95 11.81
CA PRO A 538 25.49 -15.43 11.14
C PRO A 538 25.15 -14.14 10.38
N PHE A 539 25.89 -13.07 10.64
CA PHE A 539 25.83 -11.82 9.86
C PHE A 539 26.66 -11.95 8.57
N MET A 540 27.90 -12.44 8.72
CA MET A 540 28.78 -12.73 7.59
C MET A 540 28.52 -14.15 7.10
N ILE A 541 28.19 -14.25 5.81
CA ILE A 541 27.92 -15.53 5.18
C ILE A 541 29.08 -16.00 4.29
N ASP A 542 29.81 -15.07 3.70
CA ASP A 542 30.94 -15.31 2.77
C ASP A 542 30.71 -16.51 1.86
N SER A 543 29.64 -16.45 1.11
CA SER A 543 29.18 -17.57 0.28
C SER A 543 28.99 -17.14 -1.17
N THR A 544 29.12 -18.08 -2.09
CA THR A 544 28.92 -17.82 -3.52
C THR A 544 27.57 -18.32 -3.98
N TYR A 545 26.75 -17.41 -4.50
CA TYR A 545 25.43 -17.68 -5.07
C TYR A 545 25.42 -17.28 -6.55
N TYR A 546 25.05 -18.21 -7.43
CA TYR A 546 24.99 -17.96 -8.90
C TYR A 546 26.28 -17.34 -9.46
N GLY A 547 27.45 -17.72 -8.92
CA GLY A 547 28.76 -17.20 -9.32
C GLY A 547 29.09 -15.79 -8.81
N VAL A 548 28.32 -15.24 -7.85
CA VAL A 548 28.59 -13.98 -7.16
C VAL A 548 28.93 -14.25 -5.70
N ARG A 549 30.06 -13.75 -5.22
CA ARG A 549 30.45 -13.82 -3.81
C ARG A 549 29.68 -12.78 -3.02
N LEU A 550 28.93 -13.20 -2.02
CA LEU A 550 28.16 -12.35 -1.12
C LEU A 550 28.76 -12.45 0.29
N MET A 551 29.12 -11.29 0.87
CA MET A 551 29.76 -11.25 2.19
C MET A 551 28.73 -11.24 3.34
N ALA A 552 27.62 -10.54 3.17
CA ALA A 552 26.55 -10.46 4.18
C ALA A 552 25.17 -10.32 3.54
N GLY A 553 24.13 -10.62 4.31
CA GLY A 553 22.75 -10.61 3.84
C GLY A 553 22.24 -12.01 3.52
N SER A 554 21.05 -12.11 2.96
CA SER A 554 20.41 -13.40 2.67
C SER A 554 19.58 -13.33 1.41
N VAL A 555 19.77 -14.30 0.53
CA VAL A 555 18.91 -14.48 -0.67
C VAL A 555 17.48 -14.94 -0.32
N GLN A 556 17.24 -15.25 0.93
CA GLN A 556 15.94 -15.69 1.44
C GLN A 556 15.14 -14.56 2.10
N ASN A 557 15.76 -13.40 2.38
CA ASN A 557 15.10 -12.23 2.91
C ASN A 557 14.58 -11.34 1.76
N SER A 558 13.70 -10.43 2.04
CA SER A 558 13.27 -9.42 1.06
C SER A 558 14.46 -8.55 0.66
N LEU A 559 14.67 -8.34 -0.66
CA LEU A 559 15.72 -7.43 -1.13
C LEU A 559 15.45 -5.99 -0.64
N ILE A 560 14.18 -5.58 -0.63
CA ILE A 560 13.82 -4.22 -0.20
C ILE A 560 14.16 -3.97 1.28
N GLU A 561 14.00 -4.94 2.16
CA GLU A 561 14.40 -4.82 3.57
C GLU A 561 15.91 -4.63 3.72
N GLN A 562 16.70 -5.26 2.88
CA GLN A 562 18.16 -5.16 2.90
C GLN A 562 18.67 -3.86 2.25
N GLN A 563 17.83 -3.14 1.48
CA GLN A 563 18.13 -1.85 0.86
C GLN A 563 17.69 -0.66 1.71
N GLN A 564 16.66 -0.81 2.53
CA GLN A 564 16.04 0.29 3.30
C GLN A 564 17.02 1.12 4.13
N PRO A 565 18.03 0.56 4.82
CA PRO A 565 18.97 1.36 5.63
C PRO A 565 19.71 2.42 4.83
N PHE A 566 19.87 2.19 3.53
CA PHE A 566 20.66 3.04 2.62
C PHE A 566 19.82 4.07 1.88
N LEU A 567 18.59 4.31 2.30
CA LEU A 567 17.75 5.39 1.74
C LEU A 567 18.41 6.76 1.92
N ALA A 568 18.90 7.05 3.13
CA ALA A 568 19.61 8.30 3.39
C ALA A 568 21.06 8.09 3.84
N PHE A 569 21.39 6.95 4.46
CA PHE A 569 22.77 6.63 4.79
C PHE A 569 23.52 6.15 3.53
N ASN A 570 24.59 6.87 3.14
CA ASN A 570 25.38 6.50 1.96
C ASN A 570 26.24 5.26 2.25
N PRO A 571 25.99 4.12 1.59
CA PRO A 571 26.73 2.89 1.85
C PRO A 571 28.23 2.97 1.50
N LYS A 572 28.64 3.92 0.65
CA LYS A 572 30.05 4.19 0.32
C LYS A 572 30.83 4.69 1.54
N ASN A 573 30.14 5.26 2.53
CA ASN A 573 30.73 5.77 3.76
C ASN A 573 30.78 4.74 4.89
N LEU A 574 30.22 3.55 4.67
CA LEU A 574 30.20 2.44 5.62
C LEU A 574 31.06 1.29 5.11
N VAL A 575 32.34 1.37 5.46
CA VAL A 575 33.34 0.33 5.16
C VAL A 575 34.01 -0.04 6.49
N ASP A 576 33.91 -1.29 6.84
CA ASP A 576 34.65 -1.83 7.98
C ASP A 576 35.64 -2.93 7.52
N SER A 577 36.41 -3.50 8.45
CA SER A 577 37.41 -4.54 8.15
C SER A 577 36.80 -5.80 7.52
N SER A 578 35.48 -5.98 7.59
CA SER A 578 34.80 -7.20 7.17
C SER A 578 34.01 -7.00 5.88
N ILE A 579 33.48 -5.80 5.63
CA ILE A 579 32.51 -5.58 4.55
C ILE A 579 32.56 -4.15 4.01
N ASN A 580 32.50 -4.02 2.68
CA ASN A 580 32.13 -2.81 1.98
C ASN A 580 30.64 -2.87 1.64
N TYR A 581 29.81 -2.05 2.27
CA TYR A 581 28.37 -2.12 2.13
C TYR A 581 27.86 -1.74 0.73
N PHE A 582 28.55 -0.83 0.02
CA PHE A 582 28.18 -0.49 -1.34
C PHE A 582 28.43 -1.66 -2.31
N ASP A 583 29.59 -2.29 -2.21
CA ASP A 583 29.92 -3.44 -3.04
C ASP A 583 29.01 -4.64 -2.69
N ASN A 584 28.72 -4.85 -1.40
CA ASN A 584 27.83 -5.90 -0.97
C ASN A 584 26.39 -5.69 -1.47
N GLN A 585 25.89 -4.45 -1.51
CA GLN A 585 24.57 -4.15 -2.10
C GLN A 585 24.55 -4.41 -3.61
N ARG A 586 25.64 -4.06 -4.32
CA ARG A 586 25.78 -4.42 -5.74
C ARG A 586 25.77 -5.93 -5.95
N ASP A 587 26.53 -6.67 -5.15
CA ASP A 587 26.65 -8.12 -5.27
C ASP A 587 25.34 -8.81 -4.89
N LEU A 588 24.66 -8.35 -3.84
CA LEU A 588 23.31 -8.80 -3.46
C LEU A 588 22.30 -8.59 -4.62
N SER A 589 22.31 -7.41 -5.23
CA SER A 589 21.46 -7.09 -6.39
C SER A 589 21.69 -8.05 -7.55
N ASN A 590 22.97 -8.33 -7.85
CA ASN A 590 23.36 -9.28 -8.89
C ASN A 590 22.92 -10.72 -8.56
N VAL A 591 22.99 -11.14 -7.30
CA VAL A 591 22.52 -12.47 -6.86
C VAL A 591 21.02 -12.62 -7.11
N TYR A 592 20.21 -11.64 -6.71
CA TYR A 592 18.75 -11.66 -6.95
C TYR A 592 18.40 -11.66 -8.45
N TYR A 593 19.12 -10.86 -9.24
CA TYR A 593 18.94 -10.84 -10.69
C TYR A 593 19.26 -12.18 -11.33
N ARG A 594 20.43 -12.78 -10.99
CA ARG A 594 20.84 -14.10 -11.53
C ARG A 594 19.93 -15.23 -11.04
N ALA A 595 19.43 -15.17 -9.82
CA ALA A 595 18.42 -16.11 -9.32
C ALA A 595 17.14 -16.07 -10.17
N ALA A 596 16.73 -14.89 -10.61
CA ALA A 596 15.58 -14.75 -11.50
C ALA A 596 15.87 -15.29 -12.91
N LEU A 597 17.09 -15.10 -13.44
CA LEU A 597 17.51 -15.68 -14.72
C LEU A 597 17.48 -17.22 -14.68
N ASP A 598 18.03 -17.83 -13.63
CA ASP A 598 18.07 -19.28 -13.44
C ASP A 598 16.66 -19.89 -13.39
N ARG A 599 15.70 -19.17 -12.77
CA ARG A 599 14.28 -19.59 -12.72
C ARG A 599 13.51 -19.31 -14.00
N SER A 600 13.91 -18.35 -14.83
CA SER A 600 13.21 -18.01 -16.08
C SER A 600 13.22 -19.16 -17.09
N GLU A 601 14.19 -20.06 -17.03
CA GLU A 601 14.21 -21.29 -17.82
C GLU A 601 13.04 -22.23 -17.50
N GLN A 602 12.44 -22.11 -16.30
CA GLN A 602 11.28 -22.90 -15.87
C GLN A 602 9.94 -22.28 -16.26
N PHE A 603 9.90 -20.99 -16.63
CA PHE A 603 8.71 -20.24 -16.97
C PHE A 603 8.83 -19.59 -18.35
N VAL A 604 8.52 -20.34 -19.39
CA VAL A 604 8.68 -19.99 -20.82
C VAL A 604 7.98 -18.67 -21.25
N SER A 605 7.12 -18.10 -20.42
CA SER A 605 6.39 -16.85 -20.70
C SER A 605 6.89 -15.62 -19.92
N ILE A 606 7.89 -15.77 -19.04
CA ILE A 606 8.37 -14.67 -18.20
C ILE A 606 9.76 -14.27 -18.70
N THR A 607 9.87 -13.04 -19.19
CA THR A 607 11.14 -12.47 -19.66
C THR A 607 12.13 -12.31 -18.49
N ASN A 608 13.44 -12.37 -18.79
CA ASN A 608 14.58 -12.21 -17.89
C ASN A 608 14.58 -10.91 -17.06
N LEU A 609 13.55 -10.08 -17.16
CA LEU A 609 13.45 -8.75 -16.58
C LEU A 609 12.48 -8.67 -15.42
N LEU A 610 11.94 -9.82 -14.95
CA LEU A 610 11.06 -9.89 -13.77
C LEU A 610 11.86 -10.36 -12.57
N TRP A 611 12.19 -9.46 -11.68
CA TRP A 611 12.91 -9.69 -10.42
C TRP A 611 12.70 -8.49 -9.47
N PRO A 612 12.98 -8.57 -8.19
CA PRO A 612 13.26 -9.78 -7.41
C PRO A 612 11.99 -10.51 -6.98
N TYR A 613 12.16 -11.73 -6.53
CA TYR A 613 11.13 -12.43 -5.78
C TYR A 613 11.02 -11.89 -4.36
N VAL A 614 9.81 -11.94 -3.79
CA VAL A 614 9.52 -11.51 -2.43
C VAL A 614 9.47 -12.73 -1.51
N GLY A 615 10.44 -12.89 -0.60
CA GLY A 615 10.37 -13.76 0.57
C GLY A 615 10.57 -15.28 0.40
N ARG A 616 10.44 -15.99 1.53
CA ARG A 616 10.89 -17.37 1.78
C ARG A 616 9.86 -18.46 1.53
N ASP A 617 8.58 -18.17 1.70
CA ASP A 617 7.56 -19.20 1.67
C ASP A 617 7.11 -19.53 0.24
N SER A 618 6.43 -20.69 0.09
CA SER A 618 5.94 -21.13 -1.21
C SER A 618 4.93 -20.16 -1.85
N ALA A 619 4.27 -19.33 -1.06
CA ALA A 619 3.33 -18.31 -1.52
C ALA A 619 4.06 -17.10 -2.10
N SER A 620 5.20 -16.71 -1.53
CA SER A 620 5.99 -15.55 -1.97
C SER A 620 6.95 -15.83 -3.14
N VAL A 621 7.26 -17.09 -3.43
CA VAL A 621 8.21 -17.49 -4.50
C VAL A 621 7.81 -16.99 -5.89
N ASN A 622 6.53 -16.75 -6.16
CA ASN A 622 6.02 -16.25 -7.44
C ASN A 622 5.58 -14.78 -7.39
N ARG A 623 5.84 -14.08 -6.29
CA ARG A 623 5.58 -12.66 -6.16
C ARG A 623 6.78 -11.85 -6.60
N PHE A 624 6.54 -10.79 -7.36
CA PHE A 624 7.54 -9.86 -7.87
C PHE A 624 7.28 -8.48 -7.31
N ASN A 625 8.35 -7.76 -6.99
CA ASN A 625 8.31 -6.41 -6.46
C ASN A 625 9.08 -5.44 -7.40
N PRO A 626 8.38 -4.62 -8.19
CA PRO A 626 9.03 -3.67 -9.08
C PRO A 626 9.93 -2.67 -8.36
N SER A 627 9.50 -2.17 -7.20
CA SER A 627 10.22 -1.15 -6.44
C SER A 627 11.58 -1.65 -5.97
N ALA A 628 11.69 -2.92 -5.54
CA ALA A 628 12.96 -3.49 -5.10
C ALA A 628 13.98 -3.63 -6.24
N ALA A 629 13.54 -3.98 -7.47
CA ALA A 629 14.41 -3.99 -8.64
C ALA A 629 14.93 -2.59 -8.99
N ILE A 630 14.02 -1.61 -9.03
CA ILE A 630 14.36 -0.22 -9.39
C ILE A 630 15.27 0.41 -8.34
N ALA A 631 15.09 0.08 -7.06
CA ALA A 631 15.93 0.55 -5.95
C ALA A 631 17.39 0.11 -6.04
N THR A 632 17.73 -0.87 -6.89
CA THR A 632 19.12 -1.25 -7.17
C THR A 632 19.84 -0.29 -8.11
N TYR A 633 19.16 0.71 -8.66
CA TYR A 633 19.72 1.61 -9.67
C TYR A 633 21.09 2.23 -9.30
N PRO A 634 21.39 2.64 -8.05
CA PRO A 634 22.71 3.12 -7.66
C PRO A 634 23.83 2.07 -7.79
N TYR A 635 23.48 0.80 -7.70
CA TYR A 635 24.40 -0.34 -7.63
C TYR A 635 24.54 -1.07 -8.97
N THR A 636 23.42 -1.21 -9.67
CA THR A 636 23.32 -1.94 -10.95
C THR A 636 22.46 -1.17 -11.97
N PRO A 637 22.90 0.01 -12.43
CA PRO A 637 22.06 0.95 -13.19
C PRO A 637 21.47 0.34 -14.46
N THR A 638 22.24 -0.42 -15.23
CA THR A 638 21.77 -1.02 -16.48
C THR A 638 20.64 -2.01 -16.24
N ILE A 639 20.82 -2.95 -15.31
CA ILE A 639 19.84 -4.01 -15.02
C ILE A 639 18.54 -3.39 -14.41
N ALA A 640 18.72 -2.42 -13.51
CA ALA A 640 17.60 -1.72 -12.89
C ALA A 640 16.78 -0.91 -13.91
N LEU A 641 17.45 -0.21 -14.85
CA LEU A 641 16.79 0.56 -15.89
C LEU A 641 16.03 -0.34 -16.89
N GLU A 642 16.60 -1.47 -17.24
CA GLU A 642 15.94 -2.46 -18.10
C GLU A 642 14.69 -3.04 -17.42
N ALA A 643 14.77 -3.38 -16.12
CA ALA A 643 13.63 -3.83 -15.34
C ALA A 643 12.55 -2.73 -15.25
N LEU A 644 12.93 -1.48 -14.96
CA LEU A 644 12.01 -0.34 -14.93
C LEU A 644 11.27 -0.17 -16.26
N LYS A 645 12.00 -0.18 -17.38
CA LYS A 645 11.41 -0.07 -18.73
C LYS A 645 10.46 -1.23 -19.01
N ASN A 646 10.81 -2.44 -18.59
CA ASN A 646 9.94 -3.61 -18.76
C ASN A 646 8.65 -3.48 -17.94
N TYR A 647 8.75 -3.15 -16.65
CA TYR A 647 7.59 -2.93 -15.78
C TYR A 647 6.69 -1.81 -16.31
N TYR A 648 7.26 -0.72 -16.77
CA TYR A 648 6.49 0.41 -17.29
C TYR A 648 5.91 0.13 -18.68
N ARG A 649 6.74 -0.24 -19.68
CA ARG A 649 6.32 -0.34 -21.08
C ARG A 649 5.48 -1.58 -21.37
N ASN A 650 5.83 -2.72 -20.76
CA ASN A 650 5.20 -4.00 -21.06
C ASN A 650 4.11 -4.40 -20.07
N LEU A 651 4.25 -4.01 -18.80
CA LEU A 651 3.33 -4.38 -17.72
C LEU A 651 2.60 -3.17 -17.11
N GLY A 652 2.79 -1.97 -17.65
CA GLY A 652 2.22 -0.76 -17.07
C GLY A 652 0.70 -0.73 -17.06
N ASN A 653 0.04 -1.39 -18.01
CA ASN A 653 -1.42 -1.55 -17.98
C ASN A 653 -1.93 -2.27 -16.71
N LEU A 654 -1.08 -3.10 -16.08
CA LEU A 654 -1.36 -3.82 -14.86
C LEU A 654 -0.77 -3.09 -13.63
N LEU A 655 0.44 -2.58 -13.74
CA LEU A 655 1.24 -2.13 -12.60
C LEU A 655 1.23 -0.62 -12.38
N TRP A 656 0.98 0.18 -13.43
CA TRP A 656 1.09 1.63 -13.34
C TRP A 656 -0.20 2.29 -12.84
N THR A 657 -0.04 3.22 -11.90
CA THR A 657 -1.13 3.95 -11.27
C THR A 657 -0.80 5.45 -11.14
N GLU A 658 -1.70 6.23 -10.56
CA GLU A 658 -1.46 7.63 -10.18
C GLU A 658 -0.35 7.83 -9.14
N TYR A 659 0.12 6.74 -8.52
CA TYR A 659 1.20 6.73 -7.52
C TYR A 659 2.43 5.96 -8.00
N GLY A 660 2.57 5.72 -9.30
CA GLY A 660 3.62 4.90 -9.86
C GLY A 660 3.29 3.42 -9.84
N PHE A 661 4.26 2.57 -9.59
CA PHE A 661 4.07 1.13 -9.61
C PHE A 661 3.30 0.63 -8.39
N ARG A 662 2.46 -0.40 -8.61
CA ARG A 662 1.91 -1.23 -7.54
C ARG A 662 3.01 -1.99 -6.84
N ASP A 663 2.79 -2.33 -5.58
CA ASP A 663 3.83 -2.92 -4.72
C ASP A 663 4.28 -4.29 -5.21
N GLU A 664 3.33 -5.17 -5.52
CA GLU A 664 3.61 -6.57 -5.85
C GLU A 664 2.61 -7.15 -6.83
N PHE A 665 3.01 -8.21 -7.52
CA PHE A 665 2.14 -8.99 -8.39
C PHE A 665 2.58 -10.46 -8.47
N ASN A 666 1.65 -11.33 -8.90
CA ASN A 666 1.88 -12.77 -9.04
C ASN A 666 1.06 -13.31 -10.22
N PHE A 667 1.73 -13.70 -11.29
CA PHE A 667 1.06 -14.24 -12.47
C PHE A 667 0.52 -15.66 -12.27
N LYS A 668 1.13 -16.46 -11.40
CA LYS A 668 0.66 -17.83 -11.14
C LYS A 668 -0.71 -17.81 -10.50
N ASP A 669 -0.89 -16.93 -9.52
CA ASP A 669 -2.15 -16.81 -8.78
C ASP A 669 -3.10 -15.77 -9.42
N ASN A 670 -2.69 -15.17 -10.55
CA ASN A 670 -3.42 -14.10 -11.23
C ASN A 670 -3.80 -12.96 -10.28
N TRP A 671 -2.81 -12.46 -9.54
CA TRP A 671 -2.97 -11.46 -8.49
C TRP A 671 -2.05 -10.27 -8.67
N VAL A 672 -2.53 -9.09 -8.29
CA VAL A 672 -1.76 -7.86 -8.15
C VAL A 672 -2.23 -7.10 -6.91
N SER A 673 -1.29 -6.49 -6.19
CA SER A 673 -1.61 -5.71 -4.99
C SER A 673 -2.49 -4.50 -5.32
N GLY A 674 -3.58 -4.34 -4.59
CA GLY A 674 -4.37 -3.10 -4.55
C GLY A 674 -3.80 -2.07 -3.59
N LYS A 675 -2.92 -2.49 -2.66
CA LYS A 675 -2.33 -1.64 -1.61
C LYS A 675 -1.10 -0.89 -2.12
N PHE A 676 -0.78 0.19 -1.40
CA PHE A 676 0.44 0.97 -1.58
C PHE A 676 1.14 1.07 -0.23
N ASP A 677 2.32 0.48 -0.12
CA ASP A 677 3.17 0.58 1.06
C ASP A 677 4.11 1.80 0.93
N PRO A 678 4.20 2.66 1.96
CA PRO A 678 5.09 3.83 1.91
C PRO A 678 6.56 3.50 1.64
N VAL A 679 7.04 2.32 2.05
CA VAL A 679 8.42 1.88 1.77
C VAL A 679 8.59 1.64 0.28
N HIS A 680 7.67 0.88 -0.33
CA HIS A 680 7.71 0.57 -1.76
C HIS A 680 7.57 1.82 -2.62
N GLN A 681 6.72 2.74 -2.20
CA GLN A 681 6.52 4.00 -2.92
C GLN A 681 7.71 4.96 -2.77
N GLY A 682 8.34 5.00 -1.60
CA GLY A 682 9.43 5.93 -1.31
C GLY A 682 10.80 5.49 -1.82
N ILE A 683 11.09 4.18 -1.78
CA ILE A 683 12.41 3.68 -2.16
C ILE A 683 12.76 3.99 -3.63
N VAL A 684 11.77 3.99 -4.52
CA VAL A 684 11.97 4.25 -5.95
C VAL A 684 12.55 5.66 -6.19
N PRO A 685 11.86 6.76 -5.85
CA PRO A 685 12.40 8.09 -6.12
C PRO A 685 13.66 8.37 -5.33
N ILE A 686 13.78 7.86 -4.09
CA ILE A 686 14.96 8.10 -3.26
C ILE A 686 16.22 7.47 -3.88
N MET A 687 16.14 6.22 -4.32
CA MET A 687 17.31 5.53 -4.87
C MET A 687 17.63 5.99 -6.29
N LEU A 688 16.65 6.35 -7.11
CA LEU A 688 16.89 6.98 -8.40
C LEU A 688 17.62 8.33 -8.23
N GLU A 689 17.17 9.18 -7.33
CA GLU A 689 17.79 10.49 -7.09
C GLU A 689 19.19 10.36 -6.47
N ASN A 690 19.38 9.40 -5.54
CA ASN A 690 20.69 9.12 -4.97
C ASN A 690 21.69 8.66 -6.04
N ALA A 691 21.27 7.90 -7.03
CA ALA A 691 22.12 7.52 -8.16
C ALA A 691 22.46 8.71 -9.07
N ARG A 692 21.47 9.59 -9.31
CA ARG A 692 21.58 10.71 -10.26
C ARG A 692 22.40 11.88 -9.69
N THR A 693 22.18 12.23 -8.42
CA THR A 693 22.76 13.43 -7.80
C THR A 693 23.39 13.20 -6.43
N GLY A 694 23.04 12.10 -5.76
CA GLY A 694 23.42 11.85 -4.37
C GLY A 694 22.70 12.74 -3.36
N LEU A 695 21.61 13.41 -3.73
CA LEU A 695 20.96 14.46 -2.93
C LEU A 695 20.68 14.02 -1.49
N ILE A 696 19.92 12.93 -1.31
CA ILE A 696 19.51 12.49 0.03
C ILE A 696 20.70 11.98 0.83
N TRP A 697 21.59 11.21 0.21
CA TRP A 697 22.84 10.78 0.82
C TRP A 697 23.68 11.96 1.30
N ASN A 698 23.89 12.97 0.46
CA ASN A 698 24.69 14.15 0.82
C ASN A 698 24.06 14.96 1.96
N LEU A 699 22.75 15.15 1.93
CA LEU A 699 22.02 15.86 2.98
C LEU A 699 22.11 15.14 4.34
N PHE A 700 21.97 13.83 4.38
CA PHE A 700 22.05 13.06 5.62
C PHE A 700 23.48 12.99 6.16
N MET A 701 24.46 12.72 5.29
CA MET A 701 25.85 12.56 5.67
C MET A 701 26.54 13.87 6.08
N LYS A 702 25.99 15.04 5.72
CA LYS A 702 26.50 16.33 6.22
C LYS A 702 26.07 16.67 7.64
N ASP A 703 25.10 15.91 8.21
CA ASP A 703 24.63 16.12 9.58
C ASP A 703 25.76 15.93 10.59
N PRO A 704 25.98 16.87 11.55
CA PRO A 704 27.09 16.80 12.47
C PRO A 704 27.14 15.54 13.34
N ASP A 705 25.95 15.06 13.79
CA ASP A 705 25.85 13.86 14.65
C ASP A 705 26.20 12.60 13.81
N ILE A 706 25.74 12.53 12.57
CA ILE A 706 26.00 11.41 11.64
C ILE A 706 27.48 11.44 11.18
N LYS A 707 28.02 12.61 10.90
CA LYS A 707 29.44 12.76 10.53
C LYS A 707 30.34 12.26 11.68
N SER A 708 30.03 12.64 12.91
CA SER A 708 30.77 12.17 14.10
C SER A 708 30.72 10.65 14.24
N LEU A 709 29.57 10.02 13.94
CA LEU A 709 29.45 8.55 13.93
C LEU A 709 30.40 7.93 12.88
N VAL A 710 30.31 8.39 11.64
CA VAL A 710 31.14 7.84 10.53
C VAL A 710 32.62 7.96 10.82
N ASP A 711 33.06 9.07 11.40
CA ASP A 711 34.48 9.26 11.76
C ASP A 711 34.94 8.31 12.88
N LYS A 712 34.03 7.91 13.77
CA LYS A 712 34.32 6.92 14.81
C LYS A 712 34.31 5.47 14.29
N MET A 713 33.57 5.18 13.23
CA MET A 713 33.46 3.83 12.67
C MET A 713 34.61 3.48 11.71
N LYS A 714 35.36 4.46 11.22
CA LYS A 714 36.60 4.27 10.44
C LYS A 714 37.75 3.78 11.30
#